data_9be3f29dcb2e29d881ed709b40e8b1fd
#
_entry.id   9be3f29dcb2e29d881ed709b40e8b1fd
#
_cell.length_a   1.000
_cell.length_b   1.000
_cell.length_c   1.000
_cell.angle_alpha   90.00
_cell.angle_beta   90.00
_cell.angle_gamma   90.00
#
_symmetry.space_group_name_H-M   'P 1'
#
loop_
_entity.id
_entity.type
_entity.pdbx_description
1 polymer ?
#
loop_
_entity_poly.entity_id
_entity_poly.type
_entity_poly.pdbx_seq_one_letter_code
_entity_poly.pdbx_strand_id
1 'polypeptide(L)'
;MQITLNEVFRIHSPAPDTVRVLYSDDERVVVISLLKKDTLPYEIPQKEFGYALEDQDAEVSGEYPVAVSPNPTEAQERAMERAWKIIGTFVTDIPDCYDRKIRSRYIAAKSEEAGVTRKQVQRYLYRYWAGGMTKYALCPQYEKRGAPGKSRNSGKKIGRPVQYPRSNAGVKIGSQELLYIQEAIEKHYTKHTKYSLRYAYREMLKAHYTDAVTGTLAEAYPTESQFRYHAHQFVDVKKRAGAVAYNKDMRGITGSSRQEADGPGDLYQIDATIADVYLVAHDDRQAVVGRPELYFVTDVFSRMIVGFYTCLESASWDNARSALLNAFTDKVAFCEQYGIQITEEQWPCKGLPRALAVDNGELISKASNAIIEGLGITVKNEPAWRPDLKGIVESRFRLLNLETKAKLPGSVLPDFRQRGAPDYRLDATLTLTDFTKIVIYFVLDHNRRQMERHPQPLPDILKDSVPAIPLALWQWGITHRAGSLRQMEPELLQVALSQRAQATVTPRGIKFHALFYQCETAMEENWFSTARIKRGWKIDIAYHPSAMERIYWLKKNGEPEECTQTEDSRSRYSGDTLEEIDWMQRRQKQQKAAYGDISLQSNIDSSKAIDEVIQNANGEKKTIPFEPVKQREQARKIRENRKAEVAKLRAATEETEDAAVQPEQDRPEKESGTLRSTSAYGALFARFLEDEEDT
;
A
#
# COMPACT_ATOMS: atom_id res chain seq x y z
N MET A 1 41.55 7.59 51.35
CA MET A 1 40.84 7.93 50.11
C MET A 1 41.19 9.35 49.72
N GLN A 2 41.50 9.64 48.45
CA GLN A 2 41.86 10.99 48.01
C GLN A 2 40.59 11.80 47.76
N ILE A 3 40.38 12.88 48.47
CA ILE A 3 39.22 13.76 48.34
C ILE A 3 39.44 14.68 47.13
N THR A 4 38.46 14.67 46.19
CA THR A 4 38.52 15.45 44.95
C THR A 4 37.62 16.69 45.03
N LEU A 5 38.07 17.82 44.48
CA LEU A 5 37.21 19.01 44.39
C LEU A 5 35.95 18.74 43.56
N ASN A 6 34.83 19.29 43.97
CA ASN A 6 33.48 19.07 43.40
C ASN A 6 32.87 17.70 43.68
N GLU A 7 33.56 16.81 44.35
CA GLU A 7 33.00 15.52 44.75
C GLU A 7 31.87 15.73 45.75
N VAL A 8 30.83 14.89 45.66
CA VAL A 8 29.65 14.97 46.51
C VAL A 8 29.62 13.79 47.45
N PHE A 9 29.46 14.06 48.71
CA PHE A 9 29.33 13.03 49.79
C PHE A 9 28.00 13.13 50.47
N ARG A 10 27.43 11.97 50.73
CA ARG A 10 26.26 11.83 51.62
C ARG A 10 26.76 11.50 53.01
N ILE A 11 26.52 12.38 53.98
CA ILE A 11 26.85 12.24 55.38
C ILE A 11 25.66 11.66 56.12
N HIS A 12 25.85 10.57 56.84
CA HIS A 12 24.77 9.87 57.56
C HIS A 12 24.73 10.27 59.06
N SER A 13 25.87 10.52 59.68
CA SER A 13 26.01 10.84 61.13
C SER A 13 26.93 12.07 61.30
N PRO A 14 26.73 12.94 62.32
CA PRO A 14 25.64 12.94 63.33
C PRO A 14 24.33 13.56 62.79
N ALA A 15 24.36 14.29 61.70
CA ALA A 15 23.17 14.88 61.08
C ALA A 15 23.18 14.60 59.57
N PRO A 16 22.18 13.89 59.02
CA PRO A 16 22.16 13.59 57.62
C PRO A 16 22.22 14.85 56.72
N ASP A 17 23.22 14.92 55.87
CA ASP A 17 23.36 15.99 54.84
C ASP A 17 24.02 15.44 53.58
N THR A 18 23.83 16.15 52.48
CA THR A 18 24.57 15.90 51.24
C THR A 18 25.41 17.13 50.94
N VAL A 19 26.72 16.95 50.87
CA VAL A 19 27.65 18.05 50.78
C VAL A 19 28.55 17.96 49.54
N ARG A 20 28.89 19.08 48.99
CA ARG A 20 29.90 19.19 47.92
C ARG A 20 31.18 19.75 48.49
N VAL A 21 32.32 19.10 48.18
CA VAL A 21 33.64 19.58 48.57
C VAL A 21 34.06 20.74 47.68
N LEU A 22 34.41 21.86 48.33
CA LEU A 22 34.84 23.08 47.65
C LEU A 22 36.36 23.30 47.72
N TYR A 23 36.97 22.84 48.81
CA TYR A 23 38.40 22.95 49.06
C TYR A 23 38.82 21.91 50.10
N SER A 24 40.06 21.45 50.02
CA SER A 24 40.66 20.56 51.01
C SER A 24 42.13 20.85 51.13
N ASP A 25 42.61 20.93 52.37
CA ASP A 25 44.03 20.98 52.72
C ASP A 25 44.35 20.01 53.87
N ASP A 26 45.53 19.99 54.41
CA ASP A 26 45.94 19.06 55.48
C ASP A 26 45.19 19.27 56.80
N GLU A 27 44.55 20.41 56.98
CA GLU A 27 43.91 20.78 58.24
C GLU A 27 42.36 20.63 58.15
N ARG A 28 41.77 20.97 56.98
CA ARG A 28 40.34 21.10 56.85
C ARG A 28 39.80 20.75 55.43
N VAL A 29 38.53 20.34 55.41
CA VAL A 29 37.74 20.20 54.23
C VAL A 29 36.62 21.25 54.27
N VAL A 30 36.52 22.10 53.21
CA VAL A 30 35.46 23.08 53.08
C VAL A 30 34.33 22.50 52.25
N VAL A 31 33.14 22.46 52.78
CA VAL A 31 31.97 21.85 52.13
C VAL A 31 30.77 22.81 52.09
N ILE A 32 29.84 22.54 51.19
CA ILE A 32 28.55 23.22 51.15
C ILE A 32 27.39 22.21 51.12
N SER A 33 26.38 22.47 51.92
CA SER A 33 25.16 21.63 51.91
C SER A 33 24.37 21.81 50.63
N LEU A 34 23.96 20.69 50.01
CA LEU A 34 23.09 20.65 48.83
C LEU A 34 21.61 20.49 49.19
N LEU A 35 21.32 20.01 50.41
CA LEU A 35 19.96 19.85 50.92
C LEU A 35 19.37 21.18 51.44
N LYS A 36 20.22 21.98 52.10
CA LYS A 36 19.83 23.25 52.70
C LYS A 36 20.11 24.39 51.71
N LYS A 37 19.05 24.96 51.12
CA LYS A 37 19.19 26.05 50.14
C LYS A 37 19.69 27.34 50.76
N ASP A 38 20.46 28.12 49.95
CA ASP A 38 20.99 29.43 50.32
C ASP A 38 21.94 29.39 51.55
N THR A 39 22.55 28.23 51.88
CA THR A 39 23.57 28.09 52.91
C THR A 39 24.91 28.61 52.42
N LEU A 40 25.82 28.83 53.36
CA LEU A 40 27.20 29.21 53.07
C LEU A 40 28.16 28.06 53.40
N PRO A 41 29.35 28.02 52.78
CA PRO A 41 30.35 27.01 53.05
C PRO A 41 30.73 26.97 54.53
N TYR A 42 31.00 25.77 55.05
CA TYR A 42 31.50 25.52 56.37
C TYR A 42 32.67 24.52 56.33
N GLU A 43 33.47 24.51 57.38
CA GLU A 43 34.67 23.73 57.51
C GLU A 43 34.45 22.51 58.36
N ILE A 44 35.04 21.39 57.95
CA ILE A 44 35.13 20.14 58.74
C ILE A 44 36.64 19.84 58.88
N PRO A 45 37.14 19.53 60.09
CA PRO A 45 38.51 19.12 60.26
C PRO A 45 38.86 17.91 59.37
N GLN A 46 39.99 17.96 58.66
CA GLN A 46 40.43 16.92 57.71
C GLN A 46 40.38 15.50 58.34
N LYS A 47 40.83 15.40 59.62
CA LYS A 47 40.84 14.15 60.34
C LYS A 47 39.42 13.61 60.60
N GLU A 48 38.50 14.47 61.00
CA GLU A 48 37.10 14.08 61.27
C GLU A 48 36.40 13.62 59.98
N PHE A 49 36.62 14.31 58.87
CA PHE A 49 36.09 13.93 57.57
C PHE A 49 36.70 12.60 57.09
N GLY A 50 37.98 12.37 57.37
CA GLY A 50 38.67 11.11 57.07
C GLY A 50 38.07 9.94 57.87
N TYR A 51 37.86 10.12 59.16
CA TYR A 51 37.19 9.08 60.01
C TYR A 51 35.77 8.78 59.51
N ALA A 52 35.01 9.80 59.16
CA ALA A 52 33.63 9.59 58.63
C ALA A 52 33.62 8.76 57.35
N LEU A 53 34.68 8.86 56.51
CA LEU A 53 34.83 8.04 55.31
C LEU A 53 35.28 6.61 55.63
N GLU A 54 36.12 6.42 56.62
CA GLU A 54 36.58 5.08 57.10
C GLU A 54 35.46 4.31 57.79
N ASP A 55 34.66 4.99 58.62
CA ASP A 55 33.56 4.43 59.40
C ASP A 55 32.27 4.27 58.58
N GLN A 56 32.29 4.61 57.28
CA GLN A 56 31.11 4.61 56.37
C GLN A 56 30.01 5.59 56.77
N ASP A 57 30.30 6.54 57.64
CA ASP A 57 29.38 7.62 57.98
C ASP A 57 29.27 8.69 56.85
N ALA A 58 30.18 8.62 55.89
CA ALA A 58 30.12 9.42 54.68
C ALA A 58 30.42 8.55 53.45
N GLU A 59 29.62 8.67 52.39
CA GLU A 59 29.77 7.95 51.11
C GLU A 59 29.73 8.88 49.94
N VAL A 60 30.42 8.50 48.83
CA VAL A 60 30.41 9.27 47.55
C VAL A 60 29.02 9.14 46.91
N SER A 61 28.44 10.27 46.54
CA SER A 61 27.16 10.34 45.85
C SER A 61 27.26 10.90 44.44
N GLY A 62 26.73 10.20 43.44
CA GLY A 62 26.63 10.69 42.05
C GLY A 62 25.37 11.53 41.75
N GLU A 63 24.51 11.82 42.73
CA GLU A 63 23.19 12.42 42.51
C GLU A 63 23.19 13.91 42.09
N TYR A 64 24.24 14.64 42.32
CA TYR A 64 24.31 16.09 42.09
C TYR A 64 25.43 16.45 41.09
N PRO A 65 25.19 16.26 39.76
CA PRO A 65 26.19 16.58 38.76
C PRO A 65 26.51 18.08 38.72
N VAL A 66 27.66 18.41 38.19
CA VAL A 66 28.07 19.81 37.95
C VAL A 66 27.06 20.47 37.00
N ALA A 67 26.65 21.69 37.35
CA ALA A 67 25.68 22.41 36.52
C ALA A 67 26.32 22.84 35.19
N VAL A 68 25.70 22.40 34.10
CA VAL A 68 26.07 22.75 32.72
C VAL A 68 24.83 23.21 31.97
N SER A 69 24.91 24.29 31.23
CA SER A 69 23.88 24.77 30.32
C SER A 69 24.52 25.01 28.94
N PRO A 70 24.53 24.03 28.05
CA PRO A 70 25.33 24.11 26.83
C PRO A 70 24.81 25.18 25.85
N ASN A 71 23.53 25.53 25.88
CA ASN A 71 22.91 26.54 25.00
C ASN A 71 21.98 27.45 25.80
N PRO A 72 22.49 28.40 26.59
CA PRO A 72 21.64 29.37 27.30
C PRO A 72 20.99 30.33 26.31
N THR A 73 19.77 30.72 26.59
CA THR A 73 19.11 31.81 25.84
C THR A 73 19.76 33.14 26.18
N GLU A 74 19.64 34.15 25.31
CA GLU A 74 20.19 35.48 25.51
C GLU A 74 19.76 36.11 26.85
N ALA A 75 18.52 35.86 27.30
CA ALA A 75 18.02 36.32 28.59
C ALA A 75 18.70 35.59 29.76
N GLN A 76 19.02 34.31 29.61
CA GLN A 76 19.74 33.50 30.60
C GLN A 76 21.20 33.93 30.66
N GLU A 77 21.85 34.18 29.52
CA GLU A 77 23.22 34.72 29.46
C GLU A 77 23.33 36.06 30.14
N ARG A 78 22.47 37.00 29.84
CA ARG A 78 22.45 38.34 30.50
C ARG A 78 22.26 38.23 32.01
N ALA A 79 21.45 37.28 32.49
CA ALA A 79 21.25 37.08 33.93
C ALA A 79 22.49 36.41 34.58
N MET A 80 23.09 35.43 33.89
CA MET A 80 24.34 34.76 34.33
C MET A 80 25.49 35.75 34.41
N GLU A 81 25.69 36.60 33.37
CA GLU A 81 26.73 37.60 33.34
C GLU A 81 26.58 38.64 34.47
N ARG A 82 25.36 39.11 34.74
CA ARG A 82 25.11 39.99 35.89
C ARG A 82 25.49 39.37 37.21
N ALA A 83 25.11 38.11 37.44
CA ALA A 83 25.50 37.40 38.65
C ALA A 83 27.00 37.19 38.74
N TRP A 84 27.66 36.86 37.63
CA TRP A 84 29.09 36.66 37.56
C TRP A 84 29.89 37.94 37.85
N LYS A 85 29.46 39.11 37.32
CA LYS A 85 30.06 40.42 37.64
C LYS A 85 30.07 40.72 39.14
N ILE A 86 29.08 40.20 39.88
CA ILE A 86 28.96 40.46 41.32
C ILE A 86 29.89 39.53 42.14
N ILE A 87 30.02 38.25 41.75
CA ILE A 87 30.75 37.26 42.59
C ILE A 87 32.08 36.75 41.98
N GLY A 88 32.29 36.95 40.66
CA GLY A 88 33.36 36.28 39.93
C GLY A 88 34.77 36.54 40.50
N THR A 89 35.12 37.76 40.80
CA THR A 89 36.41 38.10 41.40
C THR A 89 36.63 37.55 42.80
N PHE A 90 35.56 37.38 43.56
CA PHE A 90 35.64 36.86 44.92
C PHE A 90 35.78 35.32 44.96
N VAL A 91 35.05 34.61 44.12
CA VAL A 91 35.07 33.14 44.15
C VAL A 91 36.35 32.53 43.55
N THR A 92 37.18 33.36 42.89
CA THR A 92 38.47 32.96 42.37
C THR A 92 39.60 33.15 43.40
N ASP A 93 39.33 33.84 44.48
CA ASP A 93 40.31 34.10 45.56
C ASP A 93 40.26 32.97 46.60
N ILE A 94 40.85 31.83 46.28
CA ILE A 94 40.89 30.63 47.09
C ILE A 94 42.19 30.57 47.88
N PRO A 95 42.21 30.28 49.22
CA PRO A 95 41.04 29.82 50.03
C PRO A 95 40.26 30.93 50.72
N ASP A 96 40.66 32.21 50.59
CA ASP A 96 40.15 33.36 51.37
C ASP A 96 38.62 33.57 51.18
N CYS A 97 38.06 33.21 50.02
CA CYS A 97 36.62 33.29 49.76
C CYS A 97 35.78 32.38 50.70
N TYR A 98 36.38 31.39 51.33
CA TYR A 98 35.72 30.50 52.30
C TYR A 98 35.80 31.02 53.75
N ASP A 99 36.67 32.00 54.05
CA ASP A 99 36.71 32.61 55.36
C ASP A 99 35.40 33.36 55.67
N ARG A 100 34.83 33.08 56.83
CA ARG A 100 33.54 33.66 57.23
C ARG A 100 33.57 35.17 57.37
N LYS A 101 34.67 35.76 57.85
CA LYS A 101 34.76 37.20 58.07
C LYS A 101 34.99 37.92 56.76
N ILE A 102 35.89 37.42 55.90
CA ILE A 102 36.16 37.98 54.58
C ILE A 102 34.91 37.94 53.73
N ARG A 103 34.23 36.79 53.67
CA ARG A 103 33.00 36.61 52.95
C ARG A 103 31.88 37.55 53.41
N SER A 104 31.71 37.69 54.73
CA SER A 104 30.67 38.59 55.31
C SER A 104 30.92 40.06 54.89
N ARG A 105 32.17 40.54 54.92
CA ARG A 105 32.53 41.89 54.48
C ARG A 105 32.27 42.04 52.99
N TYR A 106 32.67 41.04 52.17
CA TYR A 106 32.41 41.08 50.73
C TYR A 106 30.94 41.16 50.40
N ILE A 107 30.11 40.33 51.00
CA ILE A 107 28.64 40.33 50.79
C ILE A 107 28.04 41.71 51.12
N ALA A 108 28.48 42.35 52.21
CA ALA A 108 28.02 43.67 52.58
C ALA A 108 28.44 44.74 51.54
N ALA A 109 29.73 44.81 51.21
CA ALA A 109 30.25 45.78 50.24
C ALA A 109 29.62 45.62 48.84
N LYS A 110 29.54 44.38 48.33
CA LYS A 110 28.98 44.14 47.00
C LYS A 110 27.47 44.34 46.93
N SER A 111 26.74 44.19 48.03
CA SER A 111 25.31 44.47 48.05
C SER A 111 25.03 45.97 47.86
N GLU A 112 25.89 46.84 48.44
CA GLU A 112 25.79 48.29 48.29
C GLU A 112 26.23 48.74 46.89
N GLU A 113 27.40 48.26 46.40
CA GLU A 113 27.94 48.60 45.10
C GLU A 113 27.04 48.18 43.94
N ALA A 114 26.49 46.98 43.97
CA ALA A 114 25.64 46.47 42.89
C ALA A 114 24.14 46.82 43.04
N GLY A 115 23.74 47.48 44.11
CA GLY A 115 22.30 47.81 44.35
C GLY A 115 21.41 46.57 44.54
N VAL A 116 21.96 45.47 45.06
CA VAL A 116 21.23 44.21 45.28
C VAL A 116 21.21 43.86 46.77
N THR A 117 20.23 43.03 47.19
CA THR A 117 20.17 42.67 48.60
C THR A 117 21.30 41.69 48.99
N ARG A 118 21.77 41.75 50.25
CA ARG A 118 22.79 40.81 50.79
C ARG A 118 22.35 39.35 50.54
N LYS A 119 21.09 39.04 50.69
CA LYS A 119 20.51 37.74 50.42
C LYS A 119 20.65 37.30 48.98
N GLN A 120 20.60 38.25 48.04
CA GLN A 120 20.80 37.96 46.63
C GLN A 120 22.27 37.62 46.29
N VAL A 121 23.22 38.36 46.84
CA VAL A 121 24.64 38.05 46.70
C VAL A 121 24.94 36.65 47.29
N GLN A 122 24.40 36.38 48.50
CA GLN A 122 24.53 35.07 49.14
C GLN A 122 23.95 33.93 48.30
N ARG A 123 22.83 34.17 47.65
CA ARG A 123 22.21 33.20 46.75
C ARG A 123 23.03 32.95 45.47
N TYR A 124 23.71 33.97 44.94
CA TYR A 124 24.62 33.78 43.82
C TYR A 124 25.84 32.92 44.23
N LEU A 125 26.42 33.22 45.39
CA LEU A 125 27.53 32.43 45.95
C LEU A 125 27.11 30.98 46.18
N TYR A 126 25.96 30.76 46.82
CA TYR A 126 25.40 29.42 47.02
C TYR A 126 25.24 28.67 45.71
N ARG A 127 24.62 29.28 44.71
CA ARG A 127 24.40 28.64 43.42
C ARG A 127 25.72 28.25 42.75
N TYR A 128 26.70 29.11 42.80
CA TYR A 128 28.01 28.86 42.22
C TYR A 128 28.67 27.64 42.87
N TRP A 129 28.76 27.64 44.17
CA TRP A 129 29.41 26.57 44.92
C TRP A 129 28.63 25.26 44.91
N ALA A 130 27.34 25.32 45.17
CA ALA A 130 26.47 24.13 45.15
C ALA A 130 26.33 23.54 43.74
N GLY A 131 26.44 24.38 42.69
CA GLY A 131 26.35 23.95 41.28
C GLY A 131 27.67 23.43 40.70
N GLY A 132 28.75 23.33 41.48
CA GLY A 132 30.02 22.74 41.05
C GLY A 132 31.04 23.75 40.55
N MET A 133 31.02 24.97 41.05
CA MET A 133 32.01 26.02 40.80
C MET A 133 32.18 26.36 39.29
N THR A 134 31.09 26.31 38.55
CA THR A 134 31.04 26.71 37.14
C THR A 134 30.20 27.96 36.96
N LYS A 135 30.55 28.80 36.00
CA LYS A 135 29.73 29.98 35.64
C LYS A 135 28.32 29.60 35.25
N TYR A 136 28.13 28.43 34.62
CA TYR A 136 26.81 27.89 34.25
C TYR A 136 25.88 27.60 35.43
N ALA A 137 26.42 27.39 36.63
CA ALA A 137 25.64 27.25 37.85
C ALA A 137 24.78 28.47 38.18
N LEU A 138 25.16 29.65 37.67
CA LEU A 138 24.42 30.91 37.83
C LEU A 138 23.29 31.06 36.79
N CYS A 139 23.24 30.22 35.78
CA CYS A 139 22.24 30.27 34.76
C CYS A 139 20.84 30.01 35.34
N PRO A 140 19.84 30.89 35.14
CA PRO A 140 18.49 30.66 35.67
C PRO A 140 17.80 29.54 34.87
N GLN A 141 17.20 28.59 35.58
CA GLN A 141 16.41 27.49 34.98
C GLN A 141 14.98 27.98 34.76
N TYR A 142 14.73 28.76 33.71
CA TYR A 142 13.41 29.33 33.40
C TYR A 142 12.39 28.25 33.02
N GLU A 143 12.83 27.14 32.44
CA GLU A 143 12.00 25.99 32.08
C GLU A 143 11.35 25.32 33.33
N LYS A 144 11.96 25.43 34.48
CA LYS A 144 11.40 24.93 35.76
C LYS A 144 10.45 25.93 36.45
N ARG A 145 10.27 27.12 35.88
CA ARG A 145 9.32 28.09 36.43
C ARG A 145 7.89 27.67 36.14
N GLY A 146 7.00 27.84 37.11
CA GLY A 146 5.60 27.52 37.00
C GLY A 146 5.22 26.10 37.40
N ALA A 147 6.17 25.28 37.84
CA ALA A 147 5.94 23.92 38.32
C ALA A 147 5.13 23.07 37.31
N PRO A 148 5.65 22.84 36.07
CA PRO A 148 4.96 22.00 35.11
C PRO A 148 4.70 20.61 35.69
N GLY A 149 3.49 20.09 35.48
CA GLY A 149 3.08 18.78 35.99
C GLY A 149 2.66 18.73 37.49
N LYS A 150 2.77 19.84 38.22
CA LYS A 150 2.28 19.90 39.64
C LYS A 150 0.92 20.55 39.70
N SER A 151 -0.02 19.89 40.37
CA SER A 151 -1.34 20.45 40.66
C SER A 151 -1.19 21.71 41.52
N ARG A 152 -1.77 22.83 41.08
CA ARG A 152 -1.78 24.08 41.83
C ARG A 152 -2.95 24.05 42.80
N ASN A 153 -2.67 23.72 44.03
CA ASN A 153 -3.67 23.74 45.08
C ASN A 153 -3.83 25.15 45.68
N SER A 154 -4.31 26.09 44.85
CA SER A 154 -4.64 27.45 45.34
C SER A 154 -6.05 27.48 45.91
N GLY A 155 -6.24 28.19 47.04
CA GLY A 155 -7.57 28.42 47.58
C GLY A 155 -8.54 29.18 46.66
N LYS A 156 -8.01 29.79 45.59
CA LYS A 156 -8.73 30.64 44.67
C LYS A 156 -8.95 29.93 43.31
N LYS A 157 -10.06 30.28 42.64
CA LYS A 157 -10.34 29.84 41.25
C LYS A 157 -9.21 30.26 40.31
N ILE A 158 -8.76 29.34 39.50
CA ILE A 158 -7.69 29.57 38.53
C ILE A 158 -8.30 30.01 37.18
N GLY A 159 -7.66 30.95 36.49
CA GLY A 159 -8.03 31.45 35.18
C GLY A 159 -8.26 32.97 35.14
N ARG A 160 -8.54 33.48 33.93
CA ARG A 160 -8.84 34.91 33.73
C ARG A 160 -10.18 35.25 34.42
N PRO A 161 -10.28 36.32 35.17
CA PRO A 161 -11.55 36.80 35.73
C PRO A 161 -12.60 36.99 34.64
N VAL A 162 -13.85 36.71 34.95
CA VAL A 162 -14.98 36.91 34.03
C VAL A 162 -15.18 38.43 33.86
N GLN A 163 -15.14 38.89 32.63
CA GLN A 163 -15.25 40.33 32.29
C GLN A 163 -16.69 40.84 32.37
N TYR A 164 -17.67 39.96 32.08
CA TYR A 164 -19.09 40.28 32.12
C TYR A 164 -19.81 39.34 33.08
N PRO A 165 -20.82 39.83 33.83
CA PRO A 165 -21.63 39.00 34.71
C PRO A 165 -22.28 37.86 33.91
N ARG A 166 -22.11 36.63 34.37
CA ARG A 166 -22.80 35.44 33.84
C ARG A 166 -23.52 34.75 34.99
N SER A 167 -24.64 34.09 34.69
CA SER A 167 -25.41 33.29 35.65
C SER A 167 -24.54 32.23 36.34
N ASN A 168 -23.57 31.66 35.59
CA ASN A 168 -22.59 30.74 36.14
C ASN A 168 -21.17 31.22 35.83
N ALA A 169 -20.44 31.60 36.84
CA ALA A 169 -19.02 31.94 36.74
C ALA A 169 -18.10 30.74 36.77
N GLY A 170 -18.60 29.51 36.87
CA GLY A 170 -17.88 28.28 37.07
C GLY A 170 -17.44 28.07 38.52
N VAL A 171 -16.93 26.87 38.78
CA VAL A 171 -16.52 26.43 40.14
C VAL A 171 -15.01 26.36 40.27
N LYS A 172 -14.50 26.22 41.50
CA LYS A 172 -13.12 25.79 41.72
C LYS A 172 -13.05 24.32 41.40
N ILE A 173 -12.19 23.93 40.48
CA ILE A 173 -11.99 22.51 40.14
C ILE A 173 -11.08 21.89 41.21
N GLY A 174 -11.64 21.02 42.01
CA GLY A 174 -10.97 20.21 43.02
C GLY A 174 -10.92 18.73 42.61
N SER A 175 -10.57 17.86 43.58
CA SER A 175 -10.44 16.42 43.31
C SER A 175 -11.77 15.80 42.87
N GLN A 176 -12.88 16.25 43.45
CA GLN A 176 -14.23 15.73 43.13
C GLN A 176 -14.66 16.09 41.72
N GLU A 177 -14.50 17.35 41.32
CA GLU A 177 -14.82 17.80 39.97
C GLU A 177 -13.94 17.09 38.92
N LEU A 178 -12.67 16.84 39.25
CA LEU A 178 -11.77 16.06 38.36
C LEU A 178 -12.24 14.64 38.16
N LEU A 179 -12.75 13.98 39.22
CA LEU A 179 -13.33 12.63 39.09
C LEU A 179 -14.58 12.64 38.20
N TYR A 180 -15.48 13.62 38.37
CA TYR A 180 -16.65 13.74 37.48
C TYR A 180 -16.29 13.97 36.04
N ILE A 181 -15.25 14.79 35.78
CA ILE A 181 -14.72 15.02 34.42
C ILE A 181 -14.12 13.72 33.87
N GLN A 182 -13.32 13.01 34.66
CA GLN A 182 -12.73 11.74 34.25
C GLN A 182 -13.82 10.71 33.90
N GLU A 183 -14.80 10.52 34.76
CA GLU A 183 -15.91 9.59 34.54
C GLU A 183 -16.67 9.92 33.24
N ALA A 184 -16.98 11.18 33.02
CA ALA A 184 -17.68 11.62 31.84
C ALA A 184 -16.85 11.39 30.54
N ILE A 185 -15.53 11.63 30.59
CA ILE A 185 -14.62 11.39 29.48
C ILE A 185 -14.50 9.87 29.19
N GLU A 186 -14.32 9.05 30.20
CA GLU A 186 -14.19 7.60 30.00
C GLU A 186 -15.49 6.99 29.48
N LYS A 187 -16.64 7.36 30.05
CA LYS A 187 -17.94 6.79 29.71
C LYS A 187 -18.51 7.28 28.40
N HIS A 188 -18.46 8.58 28.13
CA HIS A 188 -19.17 9.19 27.01
C HIS A 188 -18.27 9.64 25.88
N TYR A 189 -16.97 9.89 26.09
CA TYR A 189 -16.08 10.39 25.04
C TYR A 189 -15.11 9.33 24.55
N THR A 190 -14.43 8.62 25.45
CA THR A 190 -13.40 7.64 25.07
C THR A 190 -13.99 6.39 24.44
N LYS A 191 -15.11 5.88 24.98
CA LYS A 191 -15.78 4.68 24.46
C LYS A 191 -16.58 4.90 23.16
N HIS A 192 -16.98 6.12 22.88
CA HIS A 192 -17.90 6.45 21.78
C HIS A 192 -17.29 7.49 20.83
N THR A 193 -16.72 7.05 19.72
CA THR A 193 -16.06 7.92 18.74
C THR A 193 -16.95 8.99 18.12
N LYS A 194 -18.26 8.73 18.05
CA LYS A 194 -19.26 9.66 17.48
C LYS A 194 -19.63 10.82 18.42
N TYR A 195 -19.37 10.69 19.74
CA TYR A 195 -19.77 11.72 20.69
C TYR A 195 -18.70 12.79 20.86
N SER A 196 -19.16 14.04 20.94
CA SER A 196 -18.29 15.22 21.13
C SER A 196 -17.93 15.45 22.59
N LEU A 197 -16.87 16.23 22.87
CA LEU A 197 -16.57 16.71 24.23
C LEU A 197 -17.73 17.47 24.86
N ARG A 198 -18.50 18.22 24.03
CA ARG A 198 -19.69 18.93 24.49
C ARG A 198 -20.80 18.00 24.93
N TYR A 199 -20.94 16.85 24.27
CA TYR A 199 -21.89 15.82 24.71
C TYR A 199 -21.48 15.25 26.07
N ALA A 200 -20.21 14.85 26.23
CA ALA A 200 -19.71 14.35 27.52
C ALA A 200 -19.86 15.35 28.65
N TYR A 201 -19.64 16.65 28.38
CA TYR A 201 -19.88 17.72 29.33
C TYR A 201 -21.35 17.80 29.78
N ARG A 202 -22.30 17.72 28.84
CA ARG A 202 -23.73 17.73 29.16
C ARG A 202 -24.16 16.52 30.01
N GLU A 203 -23.62 15.33 29.67
CA GLU A 203 -23.89 14.12 30.48
C GLU A 203 -23.28 14.22 31.86
N MET A 204 -22.11 14.82 32.04
CA MET A 204 -21.55 15.13 33.36
C MET A 204 -22.47 16.06 34.18
N LEU A 205 -22.96 17.14 33.55
CA LEU A 205 -23.87 18.06 34.24
C LEU A 205 -25.19 17.36 34.67
N LYS A 206 -25.73 16.54 33.78
CA LYS A 206 -26.94 15.77 34.03
C LYS A 206 -26.76 14.78 35.17
N ALA A 207 -25.59 14.13 35.25
CA ALA A 207 -25.34 13.11 36.28
C ALA A 207 -25.01 13.71 37.65
N HIS A 208 -24.31 14.85 37.72
CA HIS A 208 -23.73 15.33 38.99
C HIS A 208 -24.16 16.74 39.39
N TYR A 209 -24.81 17.50 38.53
CA TYR A 209 -25.18 18.91 38.75
C TYR A 209 -26.66 19.21 38.44
N THR A 210 -27.47 18.15 38.24
CA THR A 210 -28.91 18.28 38.02
C THR A 210 -29.65 17.62 39.17
N ASP A 211 -30.62 18.34 39.72
CA ASP A 211 -31.49 17.78 40.74
C ASP A 211 -32.36 16.67 40.18
N ALA A 212 -32.37 15.49 40.88
CA ALA A 212 -33.05 14.29 40.39
C ALA A 212 -34.58 14.41 40.32
N VAL A 213 -35.18 15.27 41.14
CA VAL A 213 -36.64 15.44 41.26
C VAL A 213 -37.14 16.55 40.34
N THR A 214 -36.48 17.70 40.40
CA THR A 214 -36.94 18.93 39.66
C THR A 214 -36.35 19.00 38.28
N GLY A 215 -35.26 18.28 37.97
CA GLY A 215 -34.55 18.39 36.73
C GLY A 215 -33.78 19.69 36.56
N THR A 216 -33.73 20.55 37.59
CA THR A 216 -33.08 21.86 37.52
C THR A 216 -31.56 21.74 37.70
N LEU A 217 -30.82 22.59 36.98
CA LEU A 217 -29.37 22.63 37.08
C LEU A 217 -28.94 23.37 38.36
N ALA A 218 -27.92 22.89 39.03
CA ALA A 218 -27.36 23.51 40.22
C ALA A 218 -26.89 24.96 39.92
N GLU A 219 -26.92 25.83 40.93
CA GLU A 219 -26.46 27.25 40.75
C GLU A 219 -24.97 27.36 40.37
N ALA A 220 -24.15 26.42 40.86
CA ALA A 220 -22.71 26.39 40.65
C ALA A 220 -22.26 25.06 40.04
N TYR A 221 -21.71 25.13 38.82
CA TYR A 221 -21.19 23.97 38.11
C TYR A 221 -19.97 24.37 37.24
N PRO A 222 -19.10 23.43 36.84
CA PRO A 222 -17.97 23.70 35.97
C PRO A 222 -18.43 24.26 34.62
N THR A 223 -17.78 25.32 34.11
CA THR A 223 -18.06 25.78 32.76
C THR A 223 -17.53 24.82 31.71
N GLU A 224 -18.07 24.88 30.49
CA GLU A 224 -17.58 24.05 29.38
C GLU A 224 -16.07 24.28 29.11
N SER A 225 -15.58 25.50 29.29
CA SER A 225 -14.16 25.83 29.17
C SER A 225 -13.29 25.14 30.24
N GLN A 226 -13.79 25.12 31.49
CA GLN A 226 -13.11 24.40 32.56
C GLN A 226 -13.10 22.88 32.31
N PHE A 227 -14.23 22.32 31.89
CA PHE A 227 -14.32 20.91 31.50
C PHE A 227 -13.32 20.57 30.39
N ARG A 228 -13.30 21.35 29.27
CA ARG A 228 -12.39 21.12 28.14
C ARG A 228 -10.92 21.20 28.55
N TYR A 229 -10.56 22.16 29.40
CA TYR A 229 -9.19 22.31 29.87
C TYR A 229 -8.69 21.06 30.63
N HIS A 230 -9.52 20.50 31.50
CA HIS A 230 -9.14 19.31 32.27
C HIS A 230 -9.39 18.00 31.53
N ALA A 231 -10.31 17.96 30.56
CA ALA A 231 -10.66 16.75 29.81
C ALA A 231 -9.46 16.11 29.08
N HIS A 232 -8.56 16.94 28.53
CA HIS A 232 -7.42 16.43 27.75
C HIS A 232 -6.49 15.49 28.50
N GLN A 233 -6.36 15.65 29.82
CA GLN A 233 -5.51 14.77 30.65
C GLN A 233 -6.09 13.37 30.84
N PHE A 234 -7.40 13.18 30.61
CA PHE A 234 -8.12 11.92 30.80
C PHE A 234 -8.45 11.20 29.49
N VAL A 235 -8.20 11.84 28.34
CA VAL A 235 -8.50 11.25 27.03
C VAL A 235 -7.45 10.19 26.69
N ASP A 236 -7.84 8.93 26.66
CA ASP A 236 -7.06 7.85 26.08
C ASP A 236 -7.26 7.84 24.57
N VAL A 237 -6.31 8.47 23.86
CA VAL A 237 -6.33 8.61 22.39
C VAL A 237 -6.35 7.25 21.70
N LYS A 238 -5.61 6.26 22.23
CA LYS A 238 -5.55 4.91 21.67
C LYS A 238 -6.89 4.18 21.77
N LYS A 239 -7.53 4.25 22.93
CA LYS A 239 -8.87 3.67 23.13
C LYS A 239 -9.92 4.35 22.27
N ARG A 240 -9.88 5.70 22.17
CA ARG A 240 -10.83 6.46 21.36
C ARG A 240 -10.69 6.22 19.87
N ALA A 241 -9.48 6.27 19.34
CA ALA A 241 -9.23 6.06 17.92
C ALA A 241 -9.42 4.59 17.50
N GLY A 242 -9.28 3.67 18.43
CA GLY A 242 -9.15 2.25 18.17
C GLY A 242 -7.71 1.88 17.77
N ALA A 243 -7.34 0.62 17.99
CA ALA A 243 -5.96 0.17 17.78
C ALA A 243 -5.47 0.36 16.33
N VAL A 244 -6.36 0.14 15.37
CA VAL A 244 -6.05 0.27 13.93
C VAL A 244 -5.75 1.72 13.56
N ALA A 245 -6.67 2.65 13.82
CA ALA A 245 -6.49 4.06 13.49
C ALA A 245 -5.34 4.69 14.28
N TYR A 246 -5.15 4.31 15.55
CA TYR A 246 -4.02 4.78 16.33
C TYR A 246 -2.68 4.34 15.75
N ASN A 247 -2.54 3.06 15.39
CA ASN A 247 -1.30 2.54 14.81
C ASN A 247 -1.04 3.11 13.41
N LYS A 248 -2.10 3.37 12.64
CA LYS A 248 -2.02 3.91 11.28
C LYS A 248 -1.66 5.40 11.26
N ASP A 249 -2.36 6.22 12.04
CA ASP A 249 -2.36 7.67 11.84
C ASP A 249 -1.73 8.47 13.00
N MET A 250 -1.58 7.86 14.18
CA MET A 250 -1.22 8.59 15.40
C MET A 250 0.05 8.11 16.08
N ARG A 251 0.46 6.85 15.85
CA ARG A 251 1.67 6.30 16.46
C ARG A 251 2.91 6.86 15.79
N GLY A 252 3.66 7.66 16.51
CA GLY A 252 4.99 8.11 16.05
C GLY A 252 5.98 6.96 15.94
N ILE A 253 6.77 6.96 14.87
CA ILE A 253 7.85 6.00 14.65
C ILE A 253 9.15 6.77 14.68
N THR A 254 10.07 6.32 15.54
CA THR A 254 11.45 6.79 15.50
C THR A 254 12.20 6.02 14.44
N GLY A 255 12.82 6.71 13.50
CA GLY A 255 13.53 6.12 12.36
C GLY A 255 12.83 6.34 11.02
N SER A 256 13.35 5.75 10.00
CA SER A 256 12.86 5.86 8.62
C SER A 256 13.00 4.49 7.95
N SER A 257 12.06 4.09 7.11
CA SER A 257 12.16 2.93 6.21
C SER A 257 13.38 2.98 5.28
N ARG A 258 14.15 4.06 5.33
CA ARG A 258 15.38 4.26 4.56
C ARG A 258 16.55 3.41 5.03
N GLN A 259 16.54 2.96 6.28
CA GLN A 259 17.66 2.24 6.90
C GLN A 259 17.63 0.73 6.66
N GLU A 260 16.64 0.24 5.88
CA GLU A 260 16.43 -1.20 5.71
C GLU A 260 17.20 -1.82 4.54
N ALA A 261 17.78 -1.02 3.65
CA ALA A 261 18.49 -1.48 2.46
C ALA A 261 19.85 -0.78 2.32
N ASP A 262 20.91 -1.57 2.23
CA ASP A 262 22.29 -1.10 2.10
C ASP A 262 22.72 -0.92 0.64
N GLY A 263 22.02 -1.56 -0.31
CA GLY A 263 22.29 -1.49 -1.74
C GLY A 263 21.09 -1.93 -2.59
N PRO A 264 21.20 -1.80 -3.93
CA PRO A 264 20.20 -2.30 -4.85
C PRO A 264 19.95 -3.79 -4.69
N GLY A 265 18.67 -4.21 -4.67
CA GLY A 265 18.30 -5.61 -4.51
C GLY A 265 18.33 -6.14 -3.09
N ASP A 266 18.69 -5.35 -2.09
CA ASP A 266 18.61 -5.78 -0.69
C ASP A 266 17.18 -6.02 -0.27
N LEU A 267 16.29 -5.11 -0.65
CA LEU A 267 14.88 -5.18 -0.32
C LEU A 267 14.06 -4.58 -1.46
N TYR A 268 13.17 -5.39 -2.03
CA TYR A 268 12.10 -4.92 -2.89
C TYR A 268 10.80 -4.82 -2.12
N GLN A 269 9.98 -3.82 -2.45
CA GLN A 269 8.60 -3.71 -1.99
C GLN A 269 7.65 -3.91 -3.15
N ILE A 270 6.63 -4.75 -2.96
CA ILE A 270 5.53 -4.94 -3.91
C ILE A 270 4.22 -4.51 -3.26
N ASP A 271 3.39 -3.82 -4.02
CA ASP A 271 2.04 -3.45 -3.62
C ASP A 271 1.14 -3.32 -4.85
N ALA A 272 -0.18 -3.43 -4.62
CA ALA A 272 -1.20 -3.35 -5.66
C ALA A 272 -2.18 -2.22 -5.39
N THR A 273 -2.71 -1.64 -6.46
CA THR A 273 -3.77 -0.64 -6.37
C THR A 273 -4.70 -0.72 -7.58
N ILE A 274 -5.96 -0.36 -7.38
CA ILE A 274 -6.89 -0.13 -8.48
C ILE A 274 -6.55 1.23 -9.10
N ALA A 275 -6.15 1.25 -10.38
CA ALA A 275 -5.87 2.50 -11.06
C ALA A 275 -7.15 3.34 -11.24
N ASP A 276 -7.00 4.67 -11.14
CA ASP A 276 -8.13 5.60 -11.22
C ASP A 276 -8.48 5.96 -12.67
N VAL A 277 -8.66 4.95 -13.54
CA VAL A 277 -9.05 5.11 -14.95
C VAL A 277 -9.95 3.94 -15.39
N TYR A 278 -11.03 4.22 -16.11
CA TYR A 278 -11.85 3.20 -16.75
C TYR A 278 -11.27 2.82 -18.11
N LEU A 279 -11.27 1.52 -18.40
CA LEU A 279 -10.79 0.95 -19.65
C LEU A 279 -11.93 0.35 -20.45
N VAL A 280 -11.69 0.19 -21.76
CA VAL A 280 -12.57 -0.48 -22.72
C VAL A 280 -11.96 -1.80 -23.21
N ALA A 281 -12.78 -2.67 -23.75
CA ALA A 281 -12.33 -3.93 -24.34
C ALA A 281 -11.47 -3.69 -25.58
N HIS A 282 -10.57 -4.64 -25.87
CA HIS A 282 -9.66 -4.54 -27.01
C HIS A 282 -10.42 -4.54 -28.35
N ASP A 283 -11.37 -5.45 -28.51
CA ASP A 283 -12.10 -5.66 -29.76
C ASP A 283 -13.35 -4.80 -29.88
N ASP A 284 -13.83 -4.25 -28.76
CA ASP A 284 -15.05 -3.44 -28.71
C ASP A 284 -14.83 -2.24 -27.80
N ARG A 285 -14.46 -1.12 -28.38
CA ARG A 285 -14.17 0.11 -27.61
C ARG A 285 -15.42 0.77 -27.01
N GLN A 286 -16.61 0.25 -27.27
CA GLN A 286 -17.83 0.67 -26.59
C GLN A 286 -18.05 -0.13 -25.27
N ALA A 287 -17.48 -1.33 -25.16
CA ALA A 287 -17.60 -2.16 -23.98
C ALA A 287 -16.63 -1.74 -22.87
N VAL A 288 -17.13 -1.06 -21.85
CA VAL A 288 -16.34 -0.69 -20.67
C VAL A 288 -16.05 -1.93 -19.84
N VAL A 289 -14.76 -2.29 -19.66
CA VAL A 289 -14.31 -3.46 -18.89
C VAL A 289 -14.01 -3.16 -17.44
N GLY A 290 -13.97 -1.89 -17.04
CA GLY A 290 -13.77 -1.49 -15.67
C GLY A 290 -12.41 -0.80 -15.43
N ARG A 291 -11.96 -0.83 -14.19
CA ARG A 291 -10.69 -0.21 -13.76
C ARG A 291 -9.63 -1.30 -13.58
N PRO A 292 -8.41 -1.11 -14.11
CA PRO A 292 -7.36 -2.12 -14.00
C PRO A 292 -6.73 -2.12 -12.60
N GLU A 293 -6.26 -3.30 -12.19
CA GLU A 293 -5.30 -3.45 -11.10
C GLU A 293 -3.89 -3.17 -11.62
N LEU A 294 -3.11 -2.48 -10.80
CA LEU A 294 -1.73 -2.13 -11.07
C LEU A 294 -0.84 -2.53 -9.90
N TYR A 295 0.18 -3.32 -10.19
CA TYR A 295 1.23 -3.71 -9.26
C TYR A 295 2.50 -2.94 -9.57
N PHE A 296 3.15 -2.39 -8.54
CA PHE A 296 4.52 -1.90 -8.65
C PHE A 296 5.45 -2.69 -7.74
N VAL A 297 6.63 -2.99 -8.28
CA VAL A 297 7.79 -3.51 -7.53
C VAL A 297 8.84 -2.41 -7.49
N THR A 298 9.21 -1.98 -6.30
CA THR A 298 10.14 -0.85 -6.09
C THR A 298 11.34 -1.30 -5.28
N ASP A 299 12.54 -0.96 -5.71
CA ASP A 299 13.75 -1.11 -4.91
C ASP A 299 13.81 -0.08 -3.79
N VAL A 300 14.01 -0.53 -2.55
CA VAL A 300 14.00 0.34 -1.36
C VAL A 300 15.23 1.25 -1.30
N PHE A 301 16.38 0.81 -1.80
CA PHE A 301 17.60 1.61 -1.79
C PHE A 301 17.52 2.78 -2.79
N SER A 302 17.35 2.49 -4.06
CA SER A 302 17.40 3.48 -5.14
C SER A 302 16.08 4.22 -5.38
N ARG A 303 14.95 3.70 -4.88
CA ARG A 303 13.59 4.16 -5.21
C ARG A 303 13.18 3.88 -6.65
N MET A 304 13.92 3.08 -7.37
CA MET A 304 13.65 2.69 -8.74
C MET A 304 12.44 1.77 -8.82
N ILE A 305 11.55 2.00 -9.77
CA ILE A 305 10.53 1.02 -10.12
C ILE A 305 11.23 -0.05 -10.94
N VAL A 306 11.39 -1.23 -10.34
CA VAL A 306 12.13 -2.35 -10.93
C VAL A 306 11.25 -3.28 -11.77
N GLY A 307 9.92 -3.21 -11.57
CA GLY A 307 8.95 -3.96 -12.35
C GLY A 307 7.53 -3.52 -12.03
N PHE A 308 6.59 -3.91 -12.90
CA PHE A 308 5.17 -3.70 -12.71
C PHE A 308 4.34 -4.75 -13.46
N TYR A 309 3.05 -4.80 -13.17
CA TYR A 309 2.08 -5.60 -13.90
C TYR A 309 0.71 -4.91 -13.89
N THR A 310 -0.03 -5.00 -14.99
CA THR A 310 -1.39 -4.48 -15.13
C THR A 310 -2.34 -5.60 -15.51
N CYS A 311 -3.50 -5.69 -14.88
CA CYS A 311 -4.52 -6.69 -15.20
C CYS A 311 -5.93 -6.16 -14.89
N LEU A 312 -6.95 -6.88 -15.37
CA LEU A 312 -8.36 -6.60 -15.09
C LEU A 312 -8.92 -7.46 -13.96
N GLU A 313 -8.18 -8.47 -13.53
CA GLU A 313 -8.53 -9.32 -12.40
C GLU A 313 -8.25 -8.64 -11.07
N SER A 314 -9.02 -9.00 -10.04
CA SER A 314 -8.79 -8.51 -8.69
C SER A 314 -7.41 -8.88 -8.16
N ALA A 315 -6.91 -8.09 -7.20
CA ALA A 315 -5.62 -8.32 -6.58
C ALA A 315 -5.49 -9.76 -6.07
N SER A 316 -4.44 -10.44 -6.51
CA SER A 316 -4.17 -11.84 -6.21
C SER A 316 -2.67 -12.13 -6.19
N TRP A 317 -2.29 -13.24 -5.56
CA TRP A 317 -0.93 -13.73 -5.62
C TRP A 317 -0.47 -14.07 -7.05
N ASP A 318 -1.36 -14.61 -7.86
CA ASP A 318 -1.03 -14.98 -9.24
C ASP A 318 -0.66 -13.75 -10.09
N ASN A 319 -1.35 -12.64 -9.88
CA ASN A 319 -1.03 -11.36 -10.52
C ASN A 319 0.27 -10.74 -9.95
N ALA A 320 0.50 -10.87 -8.63
CA ALA A 320 1.75 -10.43 -8.01
C ALA A 320 2.98 -11.16 -8.57
N ARG A 321 2.87 -12.47 -8.86
CA ARG A 321 3.93 -13.25 -9.51
C ARG A 321 4.32 -12.67 -10.87
N SER A 322 3.35 -12.21 -11.64
CA SER A 322 3.60 -11.56 -12.94
C SER A 322 4.39 -10.26 -12.79
N ALA A 323 4.09 -9.45 -11.77
CA ALA A 323 4.87 -8.27 -11.44
C ALA A 323 6.30 -8.61 -11.00
N LEU A 324 6.47 -9.68 -10.24
CA LEU A 324 7.79 -10.16 -9.80
C LEU A 324 8.59 -10.72 -10.98
N LEU A 325 7.95 -11.48 -11.86
CA LEU A 325 8.60 -11.97 -13.08
C LEU A 325 9.11 -10.80 -13.93
N ASN A 326 8.28 -9.78 -14.14
CA ASN A 326 8.70 -8.56 -14.82
C ASN A 326 9.88 -7.89 -14.08
N ALA A 327 9.84 -7.79 -12.73
CA ALA A 327 10.92 -7.18 -11.97
C ALA A 327 12.26 -7.91 -12.11
N PHE A 328 12.25 -9.22 -12.28
CA PHE A 328 13.45 -10.05 -12.27
C PHE A 328 14.03 -10.32 -13.67
N THR A 329 13.23 -10.11 -14.73
CA THR A 329 13.61 -10.38 -16.12
C THR A 329 14.07 -9.13 -16.86
N ASP A 330 14.57 -9.32 -18.09
CA ASP A 330 15.00 -8.24 -18.97
C ASP A 330 13.85 -7.32 -19.38
N LYS A 331 14.11 -6.01 -19.44
CA LYS A 331 13.11 -4.99 -19.72
C LYS A 331 13.05 -4.61 -21.20
N VAL A 332 14.10 -4.85 -21.96
CA VAL A 332 14.14 -4.54 -23.40
C VAL A 332 13.13 -5.41 -24.12
N ALA A 333 13.22 -6.74 -23.92
CA ALA A 333 12.28 -7.69 -24.50
C ALA A 333 10.82 -7.44 -24.04
N PHE A 334 10.62 -7.08 -22.78
CA PHE A 334 9.29 -6.72 -22.26
C PHE A 334 8.72 -5.48 -22.96
N CYS A 335 9.48 -4.40 -23.08
CA CYS A 335 9.01 -3.17 -23.75
C CYS A 335 8.76 -3.36 -25.24
N GLU A 336 9.56 -4.20 -25.90
CA GLU A 336 9.41 -4.53 -27.32
C GLU A 336 8.06 -5.17 -27.63
N GLN A 337 7.52 -6.01 -26.73
CA GLN A 337 6.18 -6.61 -26.86
C GLN A 337 5.08 -5.55 -26.98
N TYR A 338 5.30 -4.36 -26.41
CA TYR A 338 4.39 -3.22 -26.50
C TYR A 338 4.78 -2.22 -27.59
N GLY A 339 5.75 -2.55 -28.44
CA GLY A 339 6.25 -1.68 -29.50
C GLY A 339 7.08 -0.49 -28.99
N ILE A 340 7.63 -0.57 -27.79
CA ILE A 340 8.45 0.49 -27.19
C ILE A 340 9.91 0.02 -27.19
N GLN A 341 10.76 0.73 -27.94
CA GLN A 341 12.18 0.44 -27.97
C GLN A 341 12.92 1.18 -26.86
N ILE A 342 13.64 0.44 -26.03
CA ILE A 342 14.52 0.96 -24.97
C ILE A 342 15.88 0.28 -25.05
N THR A 343 16.88 0.91 -24.40
CA THR A 343 18.18 0.26 -24.14
C THR A 343 18.24 -0.30 -22.73
N GLU A 344 19.11 -1.28 -22.48
CA GLU A 344 19.32 -1.84 -21.14
C GLU A 344 19.68 -0.75 -20.11
N GLU A 345 20.43 0.28 -20.50
CA GLU A 345 20.81 1.40 -19.63
C GLU A 345 19.62 2.24 -19.15
N GLN A 346 18.54 2.25 -19.93
CA GLN A 346 17.34 3.04 -19.59
C GLN A 346 16.51 2.41 -18.49
N TRP A 347 16.55 1.08 -18.39
CA TRP A 347 15.88 0.32 -17.33
C TRP A 347 16.67 -0.96 -16.99
N PRO A 348 17.82 -0.85 -16.28
CA PRO A 348 18.80 -1.93 -16.12
C PRO A 348 18.42 -2.99 -15.06
N CYS A 349 17.23 -2.90 -14.51
CA CYS A 349 16.83 -3.78 -13.40
C CYS A 349 16.55 -5.20 -13.91
N LYS A 350 17.33 -6.15 -13.40
CA LYS A 350 17.14 -7.59 -13.58
C LYS A 350 17.74 -8.34 -12.40
N GLY A 351 17.30 -9.57 -12.17
CA GLY A 351 17.80 -10.42 -11.09
C GLY A 351 16.94 -10.43 -9.82
N LEU A 352 17.20 -11.43 -8.99
CA LEU A 352 16.46 -11.73 -7.75
C LEU A 352 16.99 -10.90 -6.59
N PRO A 353 16.13 -10.24 -5.79
CA PRO A 353 16.54 -9.52 -4.59
C PRO A 353 16.86 -10.49 -3.45
N ARG A 354 17.52 -9.97 -2.40
CA ARG A 354 17.74 -10.70 -1.15
C ARG A 354 16.45 -10.87 -0.35
N ALA A 355 15.63 -9.84 -0.30
CA ALA A 355 14.37 -9.85 0.43
C ALA A 355 13.25 -9.12 -0.33
N LEU A 356 12.02 -9.53 -0.04
CA LEU A 356 10.79 -8.96 -0.59
C LEU A 356 9.86 -8.57 0.56
N ALA A 357 9.47 -7.31 0.64
CA ALA A 357 8.44 -6.81 1.55
C ALA A 357 7.07 -6.84 0.87
N VAL A 358 6.10 -7.49 1.52
CA VAL A 358 4.76 -7.74 0.98
C VAL A 358 3.71 -7.47 2.05
N ASP A 359 2.50 -7.03 1.65
CA ASP A 359 1.40 -6.84 2.60
C ASP A 359 0.77 -8.16 3.05
N ASN A 360 0.47 -8.24 4.34
CA ASN A 360 -0.11 -9.43 4.98
C ASN A 360 -1.58 -9.73 4.58
N GLY A 361 -2.23 -8.84 3.81
CA GLY A 361 -3.69 -8.93 3.63
C GLY A 361 -4.15 -9.85 2.51
N GLU A 362 -3.55 -9.81 1.33
CA GLU A 362 -4.12 -10.41 0.12
C GLU A 362 -3.13 -11.24 -0.71
N LEU A 363 -1.82 -11.00 -0.56
CA LEU A 363 -0.82 -11.55 -1.47
C LEU A 363 -0.12 -12.81 -0.94
N ILE A 364 -0.35 -13.23 0.32
CA ILE A 364 0.46 -14.30 0.93
C ILE A 364 -0.39 -15.44 1.50
N SER A 365 -0.38 -16.54 0.79
CA SER A 365 -0.64 -17.86 1.37
C SER A 365 0.69 -18.52 1.80
N LYS A 366 0.62 -19.56 2.64
CA LYS A 366 1.82 -20.36 2.97
C LYS A 366 2.50 -20.93 1.72
N ALA A 367 1.72 -21.22 0.68
CA ALA A 367 2.22 -21.72 -0.60
C ALA A 367 3.01 -20.68 -1.39
N SER A 368 2.58 -19.40 -1.35
CA SER A 368 3.30 -18.32 -2.03
C SER A 368 4.65 -18.01 -1.37
N ASN A 369 4.70 -18.03 -0.03
CA ASN A 369 5.96 -17.87 0.69
C ASN A 369 6.96 -18.98 0.34
N ALA A 370 6.50 -20.23 0.26
CA ALA A 370 7.34 -21.35 -0.10
C ALA A 370 7.96 -21.23 -1.50
N ILE A 371 7.22 -20.65 -2.48
CA ILE A 371 7.75 -20.41 -3.83
C ILE A 371 8.85 -19.34 -3.79
N ILE A 372 8.61 -18.23 -3.11
CA ILE A 372 9.56 -17.12 -3.00
C ILE A 372 10.81 -17.53 -2.21
N GLU A 373 10.61 -18.25 -1.10
CA GLU A 373 11.71 -18.82 -0.31
C GLU A 373 12.49 -19.89 -1.10
N GLY A 374 11.81 -20.66 -1.94
CA GLY A 374 12.42 -21.62 -2.87
C GLY A 374 13.35 -20.95 -3.90
N LEU A 375 13.08 -19.68 -4.26
CA LEU A 375 13.98 -18.84 -5.04
C LEU A 375 15.11 -18.22 -4.18
N GLY A 376 15.18 -18.53 -2.89
CA GLY A 376 16.14 -17.99 -1.94
C GLY A 376 15.90 -16.52 -1.58
N ILE A 377 14.69 -16.00 -1.76
CA ILE A 377 14.29 -14.65 -1.39
C ILE A 377 13.63 -14.70 -0.02
N THR A 378 14.10 -13.87 0.91
CA THR A 378 13.47 -13.75 2.24
C THR A 378 12.21 -12.91 2.16
N VAL A 379 11.07 -13.46 2.55
CA VAL A 379 9.82 -12.71 2.61
C VAL A 379 9.73 -11.96 3.93
N LYS A 380 9.62 -10.64 3.87
CA LYS A 380 9.33 -9.78 5.01
C LYS A 380 7.84 -9.43 4.99
N ASN A 381 7.09 -10.00 5.92
CA ASN A 381 5.69 -9.67 6.10
C ASN A 381 5.55 -8.37 6.89
N GLU A 382 5.08 -7.32 6.26
CA GLU A 382 4.81 -6.08 6.95
C GLU A 382 3.50 -6.20 7.75
N PRO A 383 3.47 -5.69 9.01
CA PRO A 383 2.27 -5.71 9.81
C PRO A 383 1.12 -4.99 9.09
N ALA A 384 -0.05 -5.60 9.07
CA ALA A 384 -1.26 -4.96 8.54
C ALA A 384 -1.50 -3.59 9.21
N TRP A 385 -2.00 -2.62 8.45
CA TRP A 385 -2.32 -1.26 8.92
C TRP A 385 -1.11 -0.40 9.32
N ARG A 386 0.05 -0.63 8.69
CA ARG A 386 1.27 0.16 8.86
C ARG A 386 1.71 0.81 7.54
N PRO A 387 0.97 1.80 7.00
CA PRO A 387 1.30 2.48 5.73
C PRO A 387 2.64 3.22 5.78
N ASP A 388 3.10 3.58 6.95
CA ASP A 388 4.39 4.22 7.18
C ASP A 388 5.59 3.36 6.76
N LEU A 389 5.45 2.03 6.76
CA LEU A 389 6.45 1.10 6.24
C LEU A 389 6.39 0.98 4.70
N LYS A 390 5.23 1.27 4.08
CA LYS A 390 5.00 1.18 2.64
C LYS A 390 5.05 2.52 1.89
N GLY A 391 5.35 3.60 2.58
CA GLY A 391 5.33 4.95 2.02
C GLY A 391 6.13 5.13 0.71
N ILE A 392 7.01 4.19 0.39
CA ILE A 392 7.81 4.20 -0.84
C ILE A 392 6.94 3.81 -2.04
N VAL A 393 6.33 2.63 -2.02
CA VAL A 393 5.53 2.14 -3.15
C VAL A 393 4.20 2.89 -3.27
N GLU A 394 3.53 3.22 -2.15
CA GLU A 394 2.31 4.04 -2.14
C GLU A 394 2.55 5.43 -2.78
N SER A 395 3.73 6.02 -2.57
CA SER A 395 4.06 7.29 -3.20
C SER A 395 4.16 7.20 -4.73
N ARG A 396 4.48 6.01 -5.30
CA ARG A 396 4.55 5.78 -6.75
C ARG A 396 3.16 5.79 -7.38
N PHE A 397 2.20 5.11 -6.75
CA PHE A 397 0.81 5.17 -7.19
C PHE A 397 0.24 6.60 -7.16
N ARG A 398 0.56 7.35 -6.11
CA ARG A 398 0.15 8.76 -6.03
C ARG A 398 0.76 9.60 -7.15
N LEU A 399 2.04 9.41 -7.47
CA LEU A 399 2.71 10.14 -8.56
C LEU A 399 2.09 9.79 -9.92
N LEU A 400 1.88 8.52 -10.23
CA LEU A 400 1.18 8.10 -11.42
C LEU A 400 -0.19 8.79 -11.54
N ASN A 401 -1.00 8.73 -10.48
CA ASN A 401 -2.32 9.36 -10.46
C ASN A 401 -2.25 10.89 -10.67
N LEU A 402 -1.28 11.59 -10.08
CA LEU A 402 -1.12 13.03 -10.27
C LEU A 402 -0.77 13.41 -11.71
N GLU A 403 0.03 12.59 -12.40
CA GLU A 403 0.48 12.86 -13.76
C GLU A 403 -0.54 12.45 -14.82
N THR A 404 -1.31 11.39 -14.54
CA THR A 404 -2.22 10.80 -15.52
C THR A 404 -3.65 11.30 -15.40
N LYS A 405 -4.18 11.58 -14.20
CA LYS A 405 -5.58 11.96 -13.99
C LYS A 405 -6.09 13.11 -14.85
N ALA A 406 -5.26 14.11 -15.12
CA ALA A 406 -5.65 15.26 -15.91
C ALA A 406 -5.60 15.02 -17.44
N LYS A 407 -4.97 13.93 -17.88
CA LYS A 407 -4.68 13.67 -19.28
C LYS A 407 -5.41 12.46 -19.86
N LEU A 408 -5.73 11.46 -19.01
CA LEU A 408 -6.31 10.21 -19.50
C LEU A 408 -7.82 10.30 -19.58
N PRO A 409 -8.42 9.95 -20.72
CA PRO A 409 -9.87 9.79 -20.83
C PRO A 409 -10.36 8.64 -19.93
N GLY A 410 -11.53 8.80 -19.33
CA GLY A 410 -12.06 7.84 -18.35
C GLY A 410 -11.43 7.90 -16.95
N SER A 411 -10.59 8.92 -16.66
CA SER A 411 -9.98 9.11 -15.35
C SER A 411 -10.98 9.50 -14.29
N VAL A 412 -10.95 8.82 -13.14
CA VAL A 412 -11.83 9.08 -12.00
C VAL A 412 -11.31 10.23 -11.16
N LEU A 413 -12.01 11.34 -11.14
CA LEU A 413 -11.66 12.51 -10.35
C LEU A 413 -12.22 12.41 -8.91
N PRO A 414 -11.73 13.24 -7.95
CA PRO A 414 -12.16 13.17 -6.55
C PRO A 414 -13.65 13.44 -6.32
N ASP A 415 -14.32 14.07 -7.28
CA ASP A 415 -15.74 14.41 -7.25
C ASP A 415 -16.70 13.27 -7.63
N PHE A 416 -16.19 12.11 -8.05
CA PHE A 416 -16.96 10.98 -8.59
C PHE A 416 -18.12 10.49 -7.69
N ARG A 417 -18.08 10.80 -6.39
CA ARG A 417 -19.16 10.50 -5.42
C ARG A 417 -20.11 11.67 -5.17
N GLN A 418 -19.88 12.81 -5.78
CA GLN A 418 -20.73 13.99 -5.59
C GLN A 418 -21.97 13.88 -6.47
N ARG A 419 -23.08 14.39 -5.97
CA ARG A 419 -24.33 14.44 -6.73
C ARG A 419 -24.16 15.37 -7.92
N GLY A 420 -24.33 14.85 -9.15
CA GLY A 420 -24.14 15.60 -10.39
C GLY A 420 -22.74 15.51 -10.99
N ALA A 421 -21.84 14.68 -10.44
CA ALA A 421 -20.56 14.38 -11.08
C ALA A 421 -20.78 13.68 -12.43
N PRO A 422 -19.88 13.89 -13.42
CA PRO A 422 -19.91 13.17 -14.69
C PRO A 422 -19.77 11.65 -14.50
N ASP A 423 -20.33 10.87 -15.40
CA ASP A 423 -20.08 9.44 -15.45
C ASP A 423 -18.79 9.19 -16.24
N TYR A 424 -17.68 9.07 -15.53
CA TYR A 424 -16.35 8.87 -16.12
C TYR A 424 -16.19 7.58 -16.93
N ARG A 425 -17.15 6.65 -16.86
CA ARG A 425 -17.19 5.44 -17.69
C ARG A 425 -17.44 5.77 -19.14
N LEU A 426 -18.22 6.80 -19.43
CA LEU A 426 -18.55 7.24 -20.77
C LEU A 426 -17.37 7.86 -21.52
N ASP A 427 -16.37 8.34 -20.78
CA ASP A 427 -15.17 8.93 -21.36
C ASP A 427 -14.04 7.90 -21.57
N ALA A 428 -14.28 6.62 -21.25
CA ALA A 428 -13.30 5.56 -21.37
C ALA A 428 -13.00 5.24 -22.84
N THR A 429 -11.72 5.26 -23.24
CA THR A 429 -11.29 4.95 -24.61
C THR A 429 -10.05 4.07 -24.67
N LEU A 430 -9.35 3.91 -23.55
CA LEU A 430 -8.08 3.19 -23.46
C LEU A 430 -8.31 1.70 -23.24
N THR A 431 -7.59 0.85 -23.94
CA THR A 431 -7.51 -0.59 -23.66
C THR A 431 -6.48 -0.88 -22.56
N LEU A 432 -6.44 -2.11 -22.05
CA LEU A 432 -5.40 -2.55 -21.11
C LEU A 432 -3.99 -2.40 -21.71
N THR A 433 -3.83 -2.72 -22.97
CA THR A 433 -2.56 -2.57 -23.70
C THR A 433 -2.14 -1.11 -23.79
N ASP A 434 -3.07 -0.19 -24.11
CA ASP A 434 -2.79 1.25 -24.15
C ASP A 434 -2.38 1.76 -22.76
N PHE A 435 -3.09 1.33 -21.71
CA PHE A 435 -2.76 1.68 -20.33
C PHE A 435 -1.37 1.16 -19.92
N THR A 436 -1.04 -0.08 -20.29
CA THR A 436 0.29 -0.66 -20.02
C THR A 436 1.40 0.14 -20.66
N LYS A 437 1.22 0.60 -21.91
CA LYS A 437 2.18 1.50 -22.60
C LYS A 437 2.37 2.80 -21.83
N ILE A 438 1.29 3.40 -21.33
CA ILE A 438 1.34 4.62 -20.51
C ILE A 438 2.14 4.39 -19.22
N VAL A 439 1.93 3.26 -18.56
CA VAL A 439 2.69 2.89 -17.36
C VAL A 439 4.17 2.68 -17.66
N ILE A 440 4.54 2.08 -18.82
CA ILE A 440 5.95 1.96 -19.24
C ILE A 440 6.58 3.35 -19.35
N TYR A 441 5.95 4.30 -20.05
CA TYR A 441 6.48 5.66 -20.17
C TYR A 441 6.59 6.36 -18.83
N PHE A 442 5.61 6.20 -17.95
CA PHE A 442 5.68 6.72 -16.58
C PHE A 442 6.87 6.15 -15.80
N VAL A 443 7.10 4.84 -15.87
CA VAL A 443 8.22 4.18 -15.18
C VAL A 443 9.56 4.69 -15.68
N LEU A 444 9.72 4.83 -17.01
CA LEU A 444 10.94 5.35 -17.63
C LEU A 444 11.23 6.80 -17.22
N ASP A 445 10.19 7.65 -17.17
CA ASP A 445 10.32 9.03 -16.72
C ASP A 445 10.63 9.08 -15.22
N HIS A 446 9.86 8.33 -14.38
CA HIS A 446 10.06 8.26 -12.94
C HIS A 446 11.49 7.86 -12.58
N ASN A 447 12.03 6.84 -13.23
CA ASN A 447 13.36 6.31 -12.96
C ASN A 447 14.49 7.31 -13.30
N ARG A 448 14.22 8.30 -14.15
CA ARG A 448 15.17 9.36 -14.55
C ARG A 448 14.94 10.70 -13.87
N ARG A 449 13.81 10.87 -13.18
CA ARG A 449 13.43 12.14 -12.56
C ARG A 449 14.18 12.36 -11.26
N GLN A 450 14.65 13.58 -11.05
CA GLN A 450 15.24 13.98 -9.79
C GLN A 450 14.18 14.04 -8.67
N MET A 451 14.47 13.40 -7.54
CA MET A 451 13.62 13.43 -6.36
C MET A 451 13.86 14.70 -5.53
N GLU A 452 12.80 15.26 -4.93
CA GLU A 452 12.89 16.46 -4.07
C GLU A 452 13.81 16.25 -2.86
N ARG A 453 13.84 15.03 -2.33
CA ARG A 453 14.69 14.67 -1.17
C ARG A 453 15.55 13.48 -1.51
N HIS A 454 16.83 13.58 -1.20
CA HIS A 454 17.75 12.47 -1.38
C HIS A 454 17.34 11.28 -0.50
N PRO A 455 17.04 10.09 -1.07
CA PRO A 455 16.57 8.94 -0.32
C PRO A 455 17.66 8.31 0.55
N GLN A 456 18.94 8.45 0.15
CA GLN A 456 20.11 7.86 0.79
C GLN A 456 21.18 8.94 1.04
N PRO A 457 21.04 9.78 2.09
CA PRO A 457 22.03 10.81 2.40
C PRO A 457 23.25 10.20 3.14
N LEU A 458 23.81 9.13 2.60
CA LEU A 458 24.98 8.47 3.14
C LEU A 458 26.24 9.25 2.79
N PRO A 459 27.27 9.31 3.67
CA PRO A 459 28.48 10.08 3.44
C PRO A 459 29.20 9.75 2.13
N ASP A 460 29.23 8.48 1.73
CA ASP A 460 29.90 8.04 0.50
C ASP A 460 29.15 8.52 -0.74
N ILE A 461 27.83 8.39 -0.76
CA ILE A 461 26.97 8.88 -1.85
C ILE A 461 27.10 10.40 -2.02
N LEU A 462 27.19 11.12 -0.89
CA LEU A 462 27.38 12.58 -0.90
C LEU A 462 28.77 12.99 -1.38
N LYS A 463 29.83 12.25 -1.00
CA LYS A 463 31.20 12.47 -1.47
C LYS A 463 31.31 12.27 -2.98
N ASP A 464 30.68 11.23 -3.51
CA ASP A 464 30.66 10.93 -4.94
C ASP A 464 29.69 11.83 -5.72
N SER A 465 29.01 12.76 -5.04
CA SER A 465 28.07 13.71 -5.63
C SER A 465 26.97 13.05 -6.46
N VAL A 466 26.49 11.87 -6.05
CA VAL A 466 25.45 11.12 -6.75
C VAL A 466 24.12 11.87 -6.68
N PRO A 467 23.49 12.20 -7.80
CA PRO A 467 22.23 12.92 -7.79
C PRO A 467 21.10 12.07 -7.22
N ALA A 468 20.09 12.73 -6.65
CA ALA A 468 18.88 12.07 -6.12
C ALA A 468 17.96 11.60 -7.26
N ILE A 469 18.48 10.77 -8.17
CA ILE A 469 17.78 10.18 -9.32
C ILE A 469 17.78 8.66 -9.12
N PRO A 470 16.63 7.97 -9.21
CA PRO A 470 16.56 6.52 -8.99
C PRO A 470 17.58 5.73 -9.81
N LEU A 471 17.68 6.01 -11.09
CA LEU A 471 18.62 5.36 -12.01
C LEU A 471 20.09 5.59 -11.61
N ALA A 472 20.45 6.81 -11.23
CA ALA A 472 21.82 7.13 -10.80
C ALA A 472 22.19 6.43 -9.49
N LEU A 473 21.24 6.37 -8.54
CA LEU A 473 21.43 5.65 -7.27
C LEU A 473 21.55 4.14 -7.50
N TRP A 474 20.75 3.59 -8.42
CA TRP A 474 20.86 2.19 -8.82
C TRP A 474 22.24 1.87 -9.41
N GLN A 475 22.68 2.64 -10.40
CA GLN A 475 23.97 2.45 -11.06
C GLN A 475 25.14 2.58 -10.06
N TRP A 476 25.12 3.63 -9.22
CA TRP A 476 26.13 3.80 -8.18
C TRP A 476 26.12 2.62 -7.20
N GLY A 477 24.94 2.20 -6.76
CA GLY A 477 24.78 1.10 -5.82
C GLY A 477 25.27 -0.24 -6.39
N ILE A 478 24.97 -0.56 -7.64
CA ILE A 478 25.49 -1.76 -8.31
C ILE A 478 27.01 -1.77 -8.36
N THR A 479 27.63 -0.61 -8.56
CA THR A 479 29.08 -0.49 -8.67
C THR A 479 29.77 -0.58 -7.30
N HIS A 480 29.21 0.04 -6.25
CA HIS A 480 29.88 0.23 -4.95
C HIS A 480 29.33 -0.67 -3.84
N ARG A 481 28.13 -1.22 -4.00
CA ARG A 481 27.39 -2.00 -2.99
C ARG A 481 26.83 -3.30 -3.55
N ALA A 482 27.54 -3.89 -4.53
CA ALA A 482 27.12 -5.12 -5.19
C ALA A 482 27.10 -6.32 -4.23
N GLY A 483 26.20 -7.27 -4.48
CA GLY A 483 26.16 -8.57 -3.81
C GLY A 483 24.78 -9.05 -3.39
N SER A 484 23.74 -8.22 -3.49
CA SER A 484 22.38 -8.62 -3.12
C SER A 484 21.54 -9.16 -4.27
N LEU A 485 21.85 -8.75 -5.51
CA LEU A 485 21.18 -9.25 -6.71
C LEU A 485 21.78 -10.56 -7.19
N ARG A 486 20.93 -11.54 -7.44
CA ARG A 486 21.32 -12.85 -7.96
C ARG A 486 20.71 -13.06 -9.33
N GLN A 487 21.47 -13.63 -10.25
CA GLN A 487 20.96 -14.03 -11.56
C GLN A 487 20.44 -15.47 -11.52
N MET A 488 19.40 -15.73 -12.28
CA MET A 488 18.83 -17.06 -12.52
C MET A 488 18.48 -17.16 -14.00
N GLU A 489 18.56 -18.37 -14.56
CA GLU A 489 18.14 -18.60 -15.94
C GLU A 489 16.70 -18.16 -16.16
N PRO A 490 16.41 -17.35 -17.19
CA PRO A 490 15.08 -16.76 -17.41
C PRO A 490 13.97 -17.80 -17.51
N GLU A 491 14.26 -18.95 -18.12
CA GLU A 491 13.29 -20.05 -18.29
C GLU A 491 12.90 -20.68 -16.95
N LEU A 492 13.88 -20.96 -16.08
CA LEU A 492 13.62 -21.50 -14.75
C LEU A 492 12.84 -20.50 -13.89
N LEU A 493 13.18 -19.22 -14.01
CA LEU A 493 12.47 -18.15 -13.30
C LEU A 493 11.03 -18.03 -13.78
N GLN A 494 10.81 -18.07 -15.10
CA GLN A 494 9.49 -18.02 -15.69
C GLN A 494 8.63 -19.18 -15.19
N VAL A 495 9.16 -20.40 -15.19
CA VAL A 495 8.43 -21.59 -14.69
C VAL A 495 8.16 -21.50 -13.19
N ALA A 496 9.13 -21.04 -12.38
CA ALA A 496 8.97 -20.92 -10.93
C ALA A 496 7.87 -19.90 -10.54
N LEU A 497 7.78 -18.80 -11.28
CA LEU A 497 6.80 -17.73 -11.05
C LEU A 497 5.53 -17.85 -11.89
N SER A 498 5.43 -18.81 -12.82
CA SER A 498 4.21 -19.04 -13.61
C SER A 498 3.09 -19.63 -12.77
N GLN A 499 1.86 -19.36 -13.18
CA GLN A 499 0.68 -19.96 -12.60
C GLN A 499 0.61 -21.44 -12.93
N ARG A 500 0.08 -22.25 -12.00
CA ARG A 500 -0.05 -23.70 -12.16
C ARG A 500 -1.48 -24.07 -12.51
N ALA A 501 -1.65 -24.92 -13.51
CA ALA A 501 -2.95 -25.42 -13.92
C ALA A 501 -2.84 -26.85 -14.48
N GLN A 502 -3.99 -27.43 -14.84
CA GLN A 502 -4.06 -28.70 -15.54
C GLN A 502 -4.52 -28.50 -16.98
N ALA A 503 -3.74 -29.00 -17.93
CA ALA A 503 -4.13 -29.11 -19.34
C ALA A 503 -4.56 -30.53 -19.65
N THR A 504 -5.33 -30.69 -20.72
CA THR A 504 -5.83 -32.00 -21.17
C THR A 504 -5.18 -32.39 -22.50
N VAL A 505 -4.51 -33.51 -22.55
CA VAL A 505 -4.00 -34.09 -23.81
C VAL A 505 -5.19 -34.61 -24.61
N THR A 506 -5.34 -34.13 -25.85
CA THR A 506 -6.42 -34.49 -26.76
C THR A 506 -5.87 -34.91 -28.13
N PRO A 507 -6.67 -35.49 -29.03
CA PRO A 507 -6.19 -35.82 -30.39
C PRO A 507 -5.77 -34.61 -31.23
N ARG A 508 -6.12 -33.40 -30.82
CA ARG A 508 -5.79 -32.13 -31.52
C ARG A 508 -4.60 -31.39 -30.93
N GLY A 509 -4.06 -31.86 -29.81
CA GLY A 509 -3.01 -31.22 -29.08
C GLY A 509 -3.27 -31.20 -27.57
N ILE A 510 -2.39 -30.61 -26.82
CA ILE A 510 -2.53 -30.33 -25.38
C ILE A 510 -3.48 -29.14 -25.25
N LYS A 511 -4.71 -29.39 -24.81
CA LYS A 511 -5.76 -28.38 -24.69
C LYS A 511 -5.68 -27.66 -23.34
N PHE A 512 -5.52 -26.33 -23.39
CA PHE A 512 -5.65 -25.44 -22.25
C PHE A 512 -6.48 -24.22 -22.66
N HIS A 513 -7.56 -23.92 -21.96
CA HIS A 513 -8.63 -23.00 -22.39
C HIS A 513 -9.12 -23.33 -23.82
N ALA A 514 -9.09 -22.36 -24.77
CA ALA A 514 -9.43 -22.58 -26.18
C ALA A 514 -8.23 -23.00 -27.03
N LEU A 515 -7.03 -22.97 -26.46
CA LEU A 515 -5.80 -23.15 -27.17
C LEU A 515 -5.35 -24.59 -27.18
N PHE A 516 -4.62 -24.94 -28.24
CA PHE A 516 -3.95 -26.21 -28.38
C PHE A 516 -2.46 -26.00 -28.49
N TYR A 517 -1.69 -26.83 -27.77
CA TYR A 517 -0.24 -26.77 -27.72
C TYR A 517 0.35 -28.12 -28.11
N GLN A 518 1.63 -28.07 -28.45
CA GLN A 518 2.44 -29.25 -28.75
C GLN A 518 3.85 -29.06 -28.17
N CYS A 519 4.49 -30.15 -27.82
CA CYS A 519 5.89 -30.18 -27.40
C CYS A 519 6.58 -31.37 -28.03
N GLU A 520 7.91 -31.37 -28.00
CA GLU A 520 8.74 -32.40 -28.67
C GLU A 520 8.43 -33.81 -28.12
N THR A 521 8.46 -33.99 -26.81
CA THR A 521 8.13 -35.27 -26.19
C THR A 521 6.73 -35.77 -26.56
N ALA A 522 5.72 -34.89 -26.61
CA ALA A 522 4.37 -35.27 -26.95
C ALA A 522 4.24 -35.74 -28.41
N MET A 523 5.08 -35.20 -29.32
CA MET A 523 5.16 -35.64 -30.72
C MET A 523 5.91 -36.96 -30.84
N GLU A 524 7.06 -37.10 -30.21
CA GLU A 524 7.90 -38.32 -30.24
C GLU A 524 7.16 -39.52 -29.64
N GLU A 525 6.50 -39.33 -28.49
CA GLU A 525 5.76 -40.41 -27.80
C GLU A 525 4.33 -40.62 -28.37
N ASN A 526 3.97 -39.92 -29.44
CA ASN A 526 2.68 -40.07 -30.13
C ASN A 526 1.46 -39.88 -29.20
N TRP A 527 1.51 -38.90 -28.32
CA TRP A 527 0.45 -38.62 -27.34
C TRP A 527 -0.89 -38.39 -27.98
N PHE A 528 -0.97 -37.65 -29.08
CA PHE A 528 -2.21 -37.29 -29.75
C PHE A 528 -2.90 -38.45 -30.40
N SER A 529 -2.12 -39.38 -30.97
CA SER A 529 -2.65 -40.64 -31.49
C SER A 529 -3.15 -41.56 -30.35
N THR A 530 -2.40 -41.61 -29.26
CA THR A 530 -2.80 -42.37 -28.06
C THR A 530 -4.08 -41.80 -27.44
N ALA A 531 -4.20 -40.48 -27.37
CA ALA A 531 -5.40 -39.80 -26.86
C ALA A 531 -6.65 -40.07 -27.73
N ARG A 532 -6.45 -40.32 -29.01
CA ARG A 532 -7.56 -40.70 -29.94
C ARG A 532 -8.08 -42.10 -29.67
N ILE A 533 -7.19 -42.99 -29.24
CA ILE A 533 -7.53 -44.41 -29.01
C ILE A 533 -8.01 -44.65 -27.58
N LYS A 534 -7.29 -44.11 -26.58
CA LYS A 534 -7.48 -44.41 -25.15
C LYS A 534 -8.24 -43.35 -24.35
N ARG A 535 -8.72 -42.28 -24.94
CA ARG A 535 -9.18 -41.01 -24.33
C ARG A 535 -8.02 -40.15 -23.84
N GLY A 536 -8.31 -38.84 -23.74
CA GLY A 536 -7.34 -37.85 -23.23
C GLY A 536 -7.08 -37.99 -21.73
N TRP A 537 -5.93 -37.51 -21.28
CA TRP A 537 -5.53 -37.47 -19.88
C TRP A 537 -5.09 -36.05 -19.50
N LYS A 538 -4.97 -35.79 -18.20
CA LYS A 538 -4.53 -34.50 -17.67
C LYS A 538 -3.03 -34.49 -17.40
N ILE A 539 -2.41 -33.36 -17.62
CA ILE A 539 -1.01 -33.06 -17.30
C ILE A 539 -0.95 -31.75 -16.52
N ASP A 540 0.02 -31.63 -15.62
CA ASP A 540 0.25 -30.39 -14.88
C ASP A 540 1.11 -29.45 -15.71
N ILE A 541 0.69 -28.20 -15.82
CA ILE A 541 1.37 -27.17 -16.60
C ILE A 541 1.65 -25.93 -15.77
N ALA A 542 2.62 -25.15 -16.24
CA ALA A 542 2.86 -23.78 -15.82
C ALA A 542 2.59 -22.84 -17.01
N TYR A 543 1.95 -21.69 -16.77
CA TYR A 543 1.61 -20.74 -17.81
C TYR A 543 1.65 -19.29 -17.29
N HIS A 544 1.77 -18.33 -18.19
CA HIS A 544 1.70 -16.90 -17.88
C HIS A 544 0.50 -16.27 -18.58
N PRO A 545 -0.45 -15.61 -17.84
CA PRO A 545 -1.67 -15.08 -18.43
C PRO A 545 -1.47 -14.06 -19.54
N SER A 546 -0.41 -13.26 -19.49
CA SER A 546 -0.08 -12.26 -20.51
C SER A 546 0.77 -12.80 -21.67
N ALA A 547 1.17 -14.08 -21.63
CA ALA A 547 2.03 -14.68 -22.66
C ALA A 547 1.58 -16.09 -22.97
N MET A 548 0.39 -16.23 -23.57
CA MET A 548 -0.25 -17.52 -23.84
C MET A 548 0.34 -18.26 -25.06
N GLU A 549 1.32 -17.70 -25.73
CA GLU A 549 2.00 -18.36 -26.84
C GLU A 549 2.75 -19.65 -26.43
N ARG A 550 3.17 -19.71 -25.19
CA ARG A 550 3.93 -20.81 -24.59
C ARG A 550 3.36 -21.20 -23.25
N ILE A 551 3.33 -22.52 -22.99
CA ILE A 551 3.08 -23.09 -21.67
C ILE A 551 4.17 -24.12 -21.39
N TYR A 552 4.41 -24.47 -20.14
CA TYR A 552 5.43 -25.44 -19.75
C TYR A 552 4.77 -26.67 -19.14
N TRP A 553 5.02 -27.84 -19.73
CA TRP A 553 4.63 -29.10 -19.10
C TRP A 553 5.60 -29.44 -17.97
N LEU A 554 5.05 -29.70 -16.79
CA LEU A 554 5.81 -30.06 -15.60
C LEU A 554 5.98 -31.56 -15.52
N LYS A 555 7.15 -32.03 -15.92
CA LYS A 555 7.48 -33.46 -15.86
C LYS A 555 7.60 -33.96 -14.41
N LYS A 556 7.39 -35.25 -14.19
CA LYS A 556 7.50 -35.87 -12.85
C LYS A 556 8.91 -35.77 -12.24
N ASN A 557 9.94 -35.67 -13.08
CA ASN A 557 11.34 -35.46 -12.65
C ASN A 557 11.63 -34.01 -12.21
N GLY A 558 10.66 -33.11 -12.32
CA GLY A 558 10.78 -31.70 -11.96
C GLY A 558 11.28 -30.79 -13.08
N GLU A 559 11.71 -31.34 -14.23
CA GLU A 559 12.14 -30.54 -15.37
C GLU A 559 10.94 -30.05 -16.18
N PRO A 560 10.86 -28.73 -16.50
CA PRO A 560 9.83 -28.20 -17.36
C PRO A 560 10.15 -28.47 -18.83
N GLU A 561 9.15 -28.73 -19.65
CA GLU A 561 9.27 -28.76 -21.10
C GLU A 561 8.37 -27.70 -21.73
N GLU A 562 8.94 -26.88 -22.61
CA GLU A 562 8.20 -25.86 -23.32
C GLU A 562 7.22 -26.49 -24.32
N CYS A 563 5.97 -26.03 -24.27
CA CYS A 563 4.93 -26.37 -25.22
C CYS A 563 4.50 -25.11 -25.96
N THR A 564 4.62 -25.11 -27.29
CA THR A 564 4.22 -24.00 -28.16
C THR A 564 2.83 -24.20 -28.72
N GLN A 565 2.15 -23.11 -29.05
CA GLN A 565 0.84 -23.18 -29.70
C GLN A 565 0.93 -23.92 -31.04
N THR A 566 -0.10 -24.75 -31.32
CA THR A 566 -0.29 -25.32 -32.67
C THR A 566 -0.60 -24.21 -33.68
N GLU A 567 -0.37 -24.46 -34.96
CA GLU A 567 -0.58 -23.48 -36.03
C GLU A 567 -2.02 -22.93 -36.06
N ASP A 568 -3.01 -23.80 -35.86
CA ASP A 568 -4.43 -23.41 -35.79
C ASP A 568 -4.72 -22.47 -34.59
N SER A 569 -4.08 -22.68 -33.45
CA SER A 569 -4.22 -21.80 -32.29
C SER A 569 -3.47 -20.48 -32.50
N ARG A 570 -2.25 -20.54 -33.04
CA ARG A 570 -1.41 -19.37 -33.30
C ARG A 570 -2.08 -18.42 -34.32
N SER A 571 -2.66 -18.95 -35.39
CA SER A 571 -3.32 -18.15 -36.43
C SER A 571 -4.55 -17.37 -35.92
N ARG A 572 -5.16 -17.81 -34.81
CA ARG A 572 -6.37 -17.19 -34.24
C ARG A 572 -6.11 -16.31 -33.04
N TYR A 573 -5.08 -16.61 -32.24
CA TYR A 573 -4.88 -16.04 -30.92
C TYR A 573 -3.43 -15.63 -30.66
N SER A 574 -2.64 -15.35 -31.71
CA SER A 574 -1.25 -14.92 -31.53
C SER A 574 -1.19 -13.55 -30.89
N GLY A 575 -0.49 -13.43 -29.78
CA GLY A 575 -0.32 -12.20 -29.04
C GLY A 575 -1.43 -11.86 -28.05
N ASP A 576 -2.52 -12.65 -28.04
CA ASP A 576 -3.63 -12.39 -27.12
C ASP A 576 -3.31 -12.86 -25.70
N THR A 577 -3.78 -12.12 -24.72
CA THR A 577 -3.76 -12.49 -23.30
C THR A 577 -4.85 -13.52 -22.98
N LEU A 578 -4.72 -14.22 -21.86
CA LEU A 578 -5.75 -15.17 -21.40
C LEU A 578 -7.13 -14.51 -21.27
N GLU A 579 -7.18 -13.27 -20.79
CA GLU A 579 -8.43 -12.52 -20.60
C GLU A 579 -9.11 -12.21 -21.93
N GLU A 580 -8.35 -11.82 -22.94
CA GLU A 580 -8.85 -11.57 -24.29
C GLU A 580 -9.37 -12.86 -24.93
N ILE A 581 -8.65 -13.96 -24.78
CA ILE A 581 -9.07 -15.28 -25.28
C ILE A 581 -10.37 -15.74 -24.60
N ASP A 582 -10.47 -15.61 -23.28
CA ASP A 582 -11.67 -15.99 -22.52
C ASP A 582 -12.88 -15.08 -22.88
N TRP A 583 -12.64 -13.80 -23.13
CA TRP A 583 -13.68 -12.88 -23.59
C TRP A 583 -14.20 -13.27 -24.97
N MET A 584 -13.31 -13.54 -25.94
CA MET A 584 -13.71 -14.02 -27.27
C MET A 584 -14.52 -15.31 -27.20
N GLN A 585 -14.13 -16.24 -26.32
CA GLN A 585 -14.89 -17.48 -26.12
C GLN A 585 -16.27 -17.24 -25.55
N ARG A 586 -16.41 -16.33 -24.58
CA ARG A 586 -17.72 -15.97 -24.01
C ARG A 586 -18.62 -15.38 -25.10
N ARG A 587 -18.10 -14.47 -25.92
CA ARG A 587 -18.84 -13.87 -27.04
C ARG A 587 -19.29 -14.92 -28.06
N GLN A 588 -18.39 -15.85 -28.46
CA GLN A 588 -18.75 -16.96 -29.35
C GLN A 588 -19.83 -17.86 -28.76
N LYS A 589 -19.78 -18.18 -27.46
CA LYS A 589 -20.80 -18.97 -26.79
C LYS A 589 -22.16 -18.27 -26.76
N GLN A 590 -22.17 -16.97 -26.52
CA GLN A 590 -23.39 -16.15 -26.55
C GLN A 590 -23.99 -16.11 -27.93
N GLN A 591 -23.20 -15.88 -28.98
CA GLN A 591 -23.66 -15.93 -30.37
C GLN A 591 -24.21 -17.31 -30.72
N LYS A 592 -23.50 -18.39 -30.37
CA LYS A 592 -23.96 -19.75 -30.62
C LYS A 592 -25.26 -20.05 -29.89
N ALA A 593 -25.46 -19.55 -28.69
CA ALA A 593 -26.74 -19.71 -27.97
C ALA A 593 -27.86 -18.91 -28.66
N ALA A 594 -27.60 -17.68 -29.08
CA ALA A 594 -28.58 -16.86 -29.79
C ALA A 594 -29.06 -17.48 -31.12
N TYR A 595 -28.14 -18.13 -31.85
CA TYR A 595 -28.49 -18.79 -33.14
C TYR A 595 -28.95 -20.25 -32.98
N GLY A 596 -28.86 -20.82 -31.76
CA GLY A 596 -29.24 -22.21 -31.51
C GLY A 596 -30.71 -22.52 -31.82
N ASP A 597 -31.63 -21.65 -31.44
CA ASP A 597 -33.07 -21.80 -31.67
C ASP A 597 -33.41 -21.65 -33.14
N ILE A 598 -32.72 -20.75 -33.86
CA ILE A 598 -32.92 -20.57 -35.31
C ILE A 598 -32.49 -21.83 -36.08
N SER A 599 -31.34 -22.40 -35.72
CA SER A 599 -30.84 -23.64 -36.32
C SER A 599 -31.79 -24.82 -36.04
N LEU A 600 -32.36 -24.88 -34.82
CA LEU A 600 -33.32 -25.90 -34.45
C LEU A 600 -34.61 -25.74 -35.25
N GLN A 601 -35.14 -24.52 -35.41
CA GLN A 601 -36.33 -24.24 -36.22
C GLN A 601 -36.09 -24.64 -37.69
N SER A 602 -34.97 -24.26 -38.27
CA SER A 602 -34.60 -24.64 -39.65
C SER A 602 -34.54 -26.17 -39.84
N ASN A 603 -34.00 -26.89 -38.84
CA ASN A 603 -33.98 -28.36 -38.89
C ASN A 603 -35.41 -28.96 -38.82
N ILE A 604 -36.29 -28.38 -37.99
CA ILE A 604 -37.68 -28.79 -37.88
C ILE A 604 -38.44 -28.55 -39.22
N ASP A 605 -38.26 -27.39 -39.82
CA ASP A 605 -38.91 -27.04 -41.07
C ASP A 605 -38.42 -27.93 -42.23
N SER A 606 -37.11 -28.20 -42.30
CA SER A 606 -36.54 -29.15 -43.24
C SER A 606 -37.10 -30.58 -43.04
N SER A 607 -37.21 -31.01 -41.77
CA SER A 607 -37.79 -32.32 -41.45
C SER A 607 -39.26 -32.42 -41.90
N LYS A 608 -40.07 -31.39 -41.64
CA LYS A 608 -41.48 -31.34 -42.09
C LYS A 608 -41.58 -31.40 -43.60
N ALA A 609 -40.77 -30.64 -44.32
CA ALA A 609 -40.75 -30.66 -45.78
C ALA A 609 -40.37 -32.06 -46.33
N ILE A 610 -39.42 -32.74 -45.71
CA ILE A 610 -39.06 -34.13 -46.07
C ILE A 610 -40.24 -35.07 -45.78
N ASP A 611 -40.90 -34.94 -44.62
CA ASP A 611 -42.03 -35.76 -44.26
C ASP A 611 -43.25 -35.57 -45.27
N GLU A 612 -43.46 -34.31 -45.69
CA GLU A 612 -44.47 -34.01 -46.70
C GLU A 612 -44.19 -34.70 -48.05
N VAL A 613 -42.89 -34.63 -48.51
CA VAL A 613 -42.45 -35.33 -49.73
C VAL A 613 -42.66 -36.85 -49.60
N ILE A 614 -42.28 -37.42 -48.43
CA ILE A 614 -42.45 -38.84 -48.16
C ILE A 614 -43.96 -39.21 -48.14
N GLN A 615 -44.83 -38.40 -47.50
CA GLN A 615 -46.26 -38.62 -47.46
C GLN A 615 -46.89 -38.59 -48.84
N ASN A 616 -46.56 -37.60 -49.68
CA ASN A 616 -47.02 -37.46 -51.04
C ASN A 616 -46.58 -38.65 -51.89
N ALA A 617 -45.28 -39.04 -51.83
CA ALA A 617 -44.77 -40.22 -52.54
C ALA A 617 -45.46 -41.53 -52.11
N ASN A 618 -45.68 -41.68 -50.80
CA ASN A 618 -46.46 -42.82 -50.28
C ASN A 618 -47.92 -42.78 -50.69
N GLY A 619 -48.54 -41.60 -50.76
CA GLY A 619 -49.93 -41.41 -51.28
C GLY A 619 -50.03 -41.84 -52.72
N GLU A 620 -49.13 -41.35 -53.59
CA GLU A 620 -49.06 -41.73 -54.99
C GLU A 620 -48.81 -43.22 -55.14
N LYS A 621 -47.97 -43.83 -54.36
CA LYS A 621 -47.71 -45.27 -54.40
C LYS A 621 -48.97 -46.10 -53.99
N LYS A 622 -49.78 -45.63 -53.06
CA LYS A 622 -50.97 -46.26 -52.60
C LYS A 622 -52.11 -46.22 -53.64
N THR A 623 -52.14 -45.29 -54.58
CA THR A 623 -53.11 -45.23 -55.70
C THR A 623 -52.82 -46.25 -56.79
N ILE A 624 -51.65 -46.87 -56.79
CA ILE A 624 -51.28 -47.93 -57.75
C ILE A 624 -51.74 -49.26 -57.18
N PRO A 625 -52.51 -50.06 -57.94
CA PRO A 625 -52.94 -51.37 -57.47
C PRO A 625 -51.85 -52.26 -57.06
N PHE A 626 -51.96 -52.84 -55.85
CA PHE A 626 -50.89 -53.69 -55.26
C PHE A 626 -50.90 -55.10 -55.90
N GLU A 627 -49.96 -55.32 -56.79
CA GLU A 627 -49.72 -56.63 -57.41
C GLU A 627 -48.28 -57.14 -56.95
N PRO A 628 -48.22 -58.00 -55.93
CA PRO A 628 -46.94 -58.42 -55.35
C PRO A 628 -45.96 -59.08 -56.34
N VAL A 629 -46.46 -59.78 -57.34
CA VAL A 629 -45.69 -60.46 -58.36
C VAL A 629 -45.04 -59.44 -59.31
N LYS A 630 -45.78 -58.45 -59.78
CA LYS A 630 -45.26 -57.37 -60.63
C LYS A 630 -44.21 -56.51 -59.91
N GLN A 631 -44.42 -56.20 -58.64
CA GLN A 631 -43.43 -55.44 -57.86
C GLN A 631 -42.07 -56.16 -57.70
N ARG A 632 -42.11 -57.48 -57.47
CA ARG A 632 -40.91 -58.30 -57.40
C ARG A 632 -40.22 -58.42 -58.78
N GLU A 633 -40.91 -58.44 -59.83
CA GLU A 633 -40.35 -58.42 -61.18
C GLU A 633 -39.72 -57.06 -61.50
N GLN A 634 -40.39 -55.96 -61.19
CA GLN A 634 -39.84 -54.61 -61.34
C GLN A 634 -38.63 -54.37 -60.52
N ALA A 635 -38.56 -54.90 -59.30
CA ALA A 635 -37.37 -54.84 -58.46
C ALA A 635 -36.19 -55.61 -59.05
N ARG A 636 -36.44 -56.72 -59.82
CA ARG A 636 -35.36 -57.44 -60.53
C ARG A 636 -34.91 -56.71 -61.80
N LYS A 637 -35.71 -55.82 -62.40
CA LYS A 637 -35.39 -55.03 -63.58
C LYS A 637 -34.75 -53.64 -63.27
N ILE A 638 -34.15 -53.46 -62.14
CA ILE A 638 -33.62 -52.15 -61.68
C ILE A 638 -32.75 -51.47 -62.74
N ARG A 639 -31.88 -52.20 -63.43
CA ARG A 639 -31.04 -51.66 -64.50
C ARG A 639 -31.82 -51.13 -65.73
N GLU A 640 -32.86 -51.79 -66.11
CA GLU A 640 -33.72 -51.37 -67.22
C GLU A 640 -34.60 -50.19 -66.87
N ASN A 641 -35.22 -50.25 -65.66
CA ASN A 641 -36.00 -49.15 -65.09
C ASN A 641 -35.13 -47.87 -64.93
N ARG A 642 -33.93 -48.03 -64.49
CA ARG A 642 -32.99 -46.90 -64.37
C ARG A 642 -32.62 -46.27 -65.72
N LYS A 643 -32.35 -47.12 -66.74
CA LYS A 643 -32.09 -46.61 -68.09
C LYS A 643 -33.29 -45.83 -68.65
N ALA A 644 -34.54 -46.33 -68.49
CA ALA A 644 -35.71 -45.68 -68.87
C ALA A 644 -35.93 -44.34 -68.15
N GLU A 645 -35.70 -44.31 -66.85
CA GLU A 645 -35.85 -43.08 -66.06
C GLU A 645 -34.84 -42.01 -66.40
N VAL A 646 -33.58 -42.40 -66.61
CA VAL A 646 -32.53 -41.50 -67.08
C VAL A 646 -32.83 -40.96 -68.47
N ALA A 647 -33.39 -41.74 -69.40
CA ALA A 647 -33.77 -41.26 -70.70
C ALA A 647 -34.97 -40.23 -70.63
N LYS A 648 -35.92 -40.42 -69.71
CA LYS A 648 -37.02 -39.46 -69.46
C LYS A 648 -36.48 -38.16 -68.85
N LEU A 649 -35.59 -38.28 -67.87
CA LEU A 649 -34.96 -37.09 -67.22
C LEU A 649 -34.15 -36.26 -68.24
N ARG A 650 -33.43 -36.92 -69.13
CA ARG A 650 -32.71 -36.23 -70.21
C ARG A 650 -33.64 -35.53 -71.21
N ALA A 651 -34.66 -36.17 -71.65
CA ALA A 651 -35.68 -35.57 -72.53
C ALA A 651 -36.33 -34.34 -71.88
N ALA A 652 -36.69 -34.44 -70.61
CA ALA A 652 -37.26 -33.34 -69.86
C ALA A 652 -36.25 -32.15 -69.63
N THR A 653 -34.98 -32.46 -69.58
CA THR A 653 -33.94 -31.42 -69.48
C THR A 653 -33.72 -30.71 -70.83
N GLU A 654 -33.79 -31.49 -71.95
CA GLU A 654 -33.68 -30.92 -73.31
C GLU A 654 -34.94 -30.05 -73.63
N GLU A 655 -36.13 -30.43 -73.21
CA GLU A 655 -37.31 -29.59 -73.34
C GLU A 655 -37.28 -28.31 -72.53
N THR A 656 -36.64 -28.32 -71.35
CA THR A 656 -36.44 -27.09 -70.51
C THR A 656 -35.35 -26.21 -71.09
N GLU A 657 -34.30 -26.72 -71.73
CA GLU A 657 -33.27 -25.94 -72.40
C GLU A 657 -33.78 -25.30 -73.68
N ASP A 658 -34.63 -26.04 -74.48
CA ASP A 658 -35.28 -25.50 -75.66
C ASP A 658 -36.31 -24.40 -75.35
N ALA A 659 -36.99 -24.50 -74.18
CA ALA A 659 -37.91 -23.48 -73.71
C ALA A 659 -37.18 -22.19 -73.22
N ALA A 660 -35.96 -22.32 -72.84
CA ALA A 660 -35.14 -21.17 -72.37
C ALA A 660 -34.49 -20.37 -73.52
N VAL A 661 -34.52 -20.84 -74.76
CA VAL A 661 -33.93 -20.22 -75.97
C VAL A 661 -34.91 -19.43 -76.82
N GLN A 662 -36.16 -19.18 -76.38
CA GLN A 662 -37.05 -18.25 -77.11
C GLN A 662 -36.83 -16.81 -76.69
N PRO A 663 -36.59 -15.84 -77.62
CA PRO A 663 -36.32 -14.45 -77.27
C PRO A 663 -37.61 -13.80 -76.70
N GLU A 664 -37.42 -13.05 -75.68
CA GLU A 664 -38.38 -12.16 -75.05
C GLU A 664 -38.97 -11.16 -76.06
N GLN A 665 -40.17 -11.43 -76.54
CA GLN A 665 -41.01 -10.41 -77.13
C GLN A 665 -42.45 -10.62 -76.56
N ASP A 666 -42.92 -9.52 -75.91
CA ASP A 666 -44.30 -9.32 -75.44
C ASP A 666 -44.79 -10.21 -74.28
N ARG A 667 -44.44 -9.83 -73.05
CA ARG A 667 -45.26 -10.12 -71.87
C ARG A 667 -45.84 -8.83 -71.28
N PRO A 668 -47.11 -8.68 -71.04
CA PRO A 668 -47.62 -7.58 -70.28
C PRO A 668 -47.14 -7.69 -68.85
N GLU A 669 -46.81 -6.58 -68.26
CA GLU A 669 -46.39 -6.42 -66.84
C GLU A 669 -47.47 -7.08 -65.97
N LYS A 670 -47.17 -8.24 -65.47
CA LYS A 670 -47.86 -8.78 -64.28
C LYS A 670 -47.09 -8.29 -63.11
N GLU A 671 -47.76 -7.51 -62.25
CA GLU A 671 -47.31 -7.08 -60.94
C GLU A 671 -46.41 -8.14 -60.30
N SER A 672 -45.18 -7.73 -60.02
CA SER A 672 -44.22 -8.51 -59.27
C SER A 672 -44.77 -8.70 -57.84
N GLY A 673 -45.55 -9.73 -57.65
CA GLY A 673 -45.78 -10.28 -56.33
C GLY A 673 -44.43 -10.71 -55.81
N THR A 674 -43.83 -9.89 -54.99
CA THR A 674 -42.66 -10.19 -54.19
C THR A 674 -42.90 -11.55 -53.54
N LEU A 675 -42.24 -12.58 -54.04
CA LEU A 675 -41.99 -13.78 -53.24
C LEU A 675 -41.20 -13.31 -52.02
N ARG A 676 -41.96 -12.96 -50.97
CA ARG A 676 -41.42 -12.87 -49.63
C ARG A 676 -40.95 -14.28 -49.28
N SER A 677 -39.68 -14.56 -49.57
CA SER A 677 -38.94 -15.57 -48.87
C SER A 677 -38.91 -15.10 -47.42
N THR A 678 -39.93 -15.43 -46.67
CA THR A 678 -39.97 -15.34 -45.22
C THR A 678 -39.05 -16.44 -44.66
N SER A 679 -37.80 -16.41 -45.07
CA SER A 679 -36.76 -17.07 -44.29
C SER A 679 -36.69 -16.30 -43.00
N ALA A 680 -36.94 -16.98 -41.88
CA ALA A 680 -36.76 -16.44 -40.53
C ALA A 680 -35.38 -15.77 -40.37
N TYR A 681 -34.40 -16.12 -41.20
CA TYR A 681 -33.10 -15.52 -41.37
C TYR A 681 -33.14 -14.06 -41.85
N GLY A 682 -33.96 -13.73 -42.83
CA GLY A 682 -34.05 -12.36 -43.37
C GLY A 682 -34.66 -11.39 -42.36
N ALA A 683 -35.68 -11.83 -41.61
CA ALA A 683 -36.33 -10.99 -40.60
C ALA A 683 -35.47 -10.78 -39.36
N LEU A 684 -34.61 -11.74 -38.99
CA LEU A 684 -33.69 -11.60 -37.86
C LEU A 684 -32.46 -10.77 -38.22
N PHE A 685 -31.98 -10.89 -39.45
CA PHE A 685 -30.84 -10.08 -39.92
C PHE A 685 -31.22 -8.61 -40.09
N ALA A 686 -32.46 -8.33 -40.51
CA ALA A 686 -33.00 -6.98 -40.57
C ALA A 686 -33.17 -6.39 -39.16
N ARG A 687 -33.62 -7.18 -38.19
CA ARG A 687 -33.74 -6.74 -36.79
C ARG A 687 -32.41 -6.50 -36.11
N PHE A 688 -31.37 -7.25 -36.49
CA PHE A 688 -30.00 -7.06 -35.96
C PHE A 688 -29.35 -5.81 -36.52
N LEU A 689 -29.66 -5.40 -37.75
CA LEU A 689 -29.20 -4.15 -38.35
C LEU A 689 -29.97 -2.93 -37.84
N GLU A 690 -31.25 -3.09 -37.44
CA GLU A 690 -32.05 -2.02 -36.82
C GLU A 690 -31.62 -1.77 -35.35
N ASP A 691 -31.17 -2.79 -34.63
CA ASP A 691 -30.66 -2.67 -33.25
C ASP A 691 -29.25 -2.08 -33.18
N GLU A 692 -28.48 -2.03 -34.30
CA GLU A 692 -27.15 -1.34 -34.37
C GLU A 692 -27.28 0.14 -34.73
N GLU A 693 -28.40 0.63 -35.26
CA GLU A 693 -28.62 2.06 -35.54
C GLU A 693 -29.25 2.84 -34.36
N ASP A 694 -29.77 2.16 -33.30
CA ASP A 694 -30.44 2.78 -32.15
C ASP A 694 -29.65 2.65 -30.81
N THR A 695 -28.36 2.28 -30.85
CA THR A 695 -27.54 2.27 -29.61
C THR A 695 -26.32 3.22 -29.77
#